data_a303487d8ca8ba179a3e097035f3bee2
#
_entry.id   a303487d8ca8ba179a3e097035f3bee2
#
_cell.length_a   1.000
_cell.length_b   1.000
_cell.length_c   1.000
_cell.angle_alpha   90.00
_cell.angle_beta   90.00
_cell.angle_gamma   90.00
#
_symmetry.space_group_name_H-M   'P 1'
#
loop_
_entity.id
_entity.type
_entity.pdbx_description
1 polymer ?
#
loop_
_entity_poly.entity_id
_entity_poly.type
_entity_poly.pdbx_seq_one_letter_code
_entity_poly.pdbx_strand_id
1 'polypeptide(L)'
;MALLTRNGKRLTGLNLSFFLGFIFIFANTLSAQTPLLCSTSATNQDVRSEGLTEPVGSILLNCTGGTPGQTVSTNLTATFPTAVTNRVNSAGNPDTLLTVDNGSGPLPTGSPAVLLSSNTLAFNGVTATVPATRALVFRLTNVRLAVNLLPAGSPVTAYFSSTSLSVTSSTAVVATPRAALLSNGANTGITCAGSPLPATFDVPGFFAAGTRFSSLRVTEGFGNAFIPKDASSDSGTRIVVNYSNFPTSARVFLPDFVAGNSATQPTAAGDLGGTGTPTGGVYTPTNGGTLLLARVIGHDANGAGGAPIATKAAFTGQTALKSVTEVALTGGAGVAVYEVIDASDSTQEIAQFPTFIGLSTTSNAVTIANAALTLGPVSIVATATPTDPVPRFRRTAPASDCQFVGDCNANYFPLLSVFGPAAINFRSPLNGLQDTEFFQIINQNPGTLLSYSVSVSYQNGSGFVFISPSETQGNTNASLRVILNASGLTPGVYQAQVIISAGSAGSRTIPITVTVDPPVAPAISISSVTNAATLAAGPLVAGSLGTIKGVNLAGTNVAVTFDGIVAPILFKSATQINFQVPSALAAKTTSQLVVTVDGVATKPQAVTLAAAAPGIFGVLNQDGTVNASGNPAAPGSILQIFATGLPTAGSLPPNFATTQVEAIVSPSPGGPLTPSFPASVLYAGDAPGLVGVQQVNVALTNPTAVNPQISICSTNLVLRACSPPFPITVR
;
A
#
# COMPACT_ATOMS: atom_id res chain seq x y z
N MET A 1 62.87 -3.97 5.48
CA MET A 1 64.30 -3.75 5.29
C MET A 1 64.82 -3.08 6.55
N ALA A 2 65.53 -3.89 7.36
CA ALA A 2 66.70 -3.71 8.16
C ALA A 2 66.67 -2.58 9.22
N LEU A 3 66.68 -2.95 10.45
CA LEU A 3 67.74 -3.33 11.37
C LEU A 3 68.41 -2.14 12.06
N LEU A 4 68.40 -2.16 13.39
CA LEU A 4 69.55 -2.10 14.31
C LEU A 4 69.01 -1.77 15.71
N THR A 5 68.92 -2.72 16.63
CA THR A 5 69.78 -3.20 17.71
C THR A 5 70.66 -2.15 18.39
N ARG A 6 70.55 -2.01 19.71
CA ARG A 6 71.53 -2.54 20.69
C ARG A 6 71.56 -1.82 22.04
N ASN A 7 71.64 -2.65 23.07
CA ASN A 7 72.25 -2.46 24.40
C ASN A 7 71.44 -1.74 25.47
N GLY A 8 71.00 -2.30 26.52
CA GLY A 8 71.68 -3.27 27.38
C GLY A 8 72.30 -2.62 28.62
N LYS A 9 71.61 -2.69 29.78
CA LYS A 9 72.29 -2.82 31.08
C LYS A 9 71.27 -3.25 32.17
N ARG A 10 71.61 -4.34 32.81
CA ARG A 10 71.02 -4.83 34.06
C ARG A 10 71.43 -3.92 35.21
N LEU A 11 70.56 -3.73 36.18
CA LEU A 11 70.91 -3.66 37.59
C LEU A 11 69.78 -4.21 38.46
N THR A 12 70.25 -5.03 39.36
CA THR A 12 69.61 -5.91 40.31
C THR A 12 68.98 -5.18 41.48
N GLY A 13 67.80 -5.71 41.95
CA GLY A 13 67.50 -5.97 43.34
C GLY A 13 66.96 -4.82 44.18
N LEU A 14 65.70 -4.91 44.55
CA LEU A 14 65.31 -4.98 45.97
C LEU A 14 63.85 -5.40 46.12
N ASN A 15 63.64 -6.46 46.95
CA ASN A 15 62.35 -6.88 47.43
C ASN A 15 61.71 -5.82 48.32
N LEU A 16 60.41 -5.57 48.15
CA LEU A 16 59.55 -5.34 49.31
C LEU A 16 58.11 -5.73 48.94
N SER A 17 57.67 -6.79 49.58
CA SER A 17 56.29 -7.26 49.66
C SER A 17 55.40 -6.22 50.38
N PHE A 18 54.14 -6.22 50.00
CA PHE A 18 52.94 -5.93 50.77
C PHE A 18 52.05 -4.88 50.10
N PHE A 19 51.01 -5.30 49.59
CA PHE A 19 49.59 -5.04 49.74
C PHE A 19 48.82 -5.38 48.44
N LEU A 20 48.24 -6.59 48.42
CA LEU A 20 47.17 -6.92 47.50
C LEU A 20 45.93 -6.10 47.89
N GLY A 21 45.69 -5.03 47.16
CA GLY A 21 44.37 -4.38 47.08
C GLY A 21 43.72 -4.79 45.77
N PHE A 22 42.76 -5.70 45.83
CA PHE A 22 41.93 -6.05 44.69
C PHE A 22 41.08 -4.82 44.30
N ILE A 23 41.52 -4.04 43.34
CA ILE A 23 40.65 -3.12 42.63
C ILE A 23 40.06 -3.92 41.47
N PHE A 24 38.87 -4.46 41.70
CA PHE A 24 37.99 -4.87 40.59
C PHE A 24 37.58 -3.60 39.84
N ILE A 25 38.32 -3.28 38.81
CA ILE A 25 37.84 -2.36 37.77
C ILE A 25 36.73 -3.11 37.03
N PHE A 26 35.47 -2.88 37.39
CA PHE A 26 34.36 -3.19 36.53
C PHE A 26 34.54 -2.33 35.27
N ALA A 27 35.25 -2.88 34.29
CA ALA A 27 35.08 -2.41 32.91
C ALA A 27 33.65 -2.72 32.52
N ASN A 28 32.73 -1.76 32.78
CA ASN A 28 31.48 -1.72 32.06
C ASN A 28 31.85 -1.53 30.61
N THR A 29 31.96 -2.63 29.87
CA THR A 29 31.88 -2.59 28.42
C THR A 29 30.49 -1.99 28.12
N LEU A 30 30.46 -0.70 27.86
CA LEU A 30 29.34 -0.14 27.11
C LEU A 30 29.35 -0.86 25.76
N SER A 31 28.66 -1.98 25.72
CA SER A 31 28.33 -2.63 24.45
C SER A 31 27.53 -1.58 23.69
N ALA A 32 28.10 -1.06 22.61
CA ALA A 32 27.35 -0.24 21.68
C ALA A 32 26.07 -1.03 21.34
N GLN A 33 24.93 -0.51 21.76
CA GLN A 33 23.65 -1.17 21.47
C GLN A 33 23.55 -1.29 19.96
N THR A 34 23.54 -2.51 19.47
CA THR A 34 23.28 -2.73 18.05
C THR A 34 21.88 -2.21 17.76
N PRO A 35 21.72 -1.29 16.82
CA PRO A 35 20.41 -0.75 16.53
C PRO A 35 19.46 -1.85 16.04
N LEU A 36 18.22 -1.77 16.43
CA LEU A 36 17.17 -2.63 15.87
C LEU A 36 16.78 -2.06 14.50
N LEU A 37 17.12 -2.79 13.45
CA LEU A 37 16.82 -2.42 12.06
C LEU A 37 15.58 -3.16 11.59
N CYS A 38 14.61 -2.43 11.09
CA CYS A 38 13.33 -2.96 10.67
C CYS A 38 13.10 -2.76 9.18
N SER A 39 12.45 -3.71 8.53
CA SER A 39 11.98 -3.62 7.15
C SER A 39 10.51 -4.01 7.06
N THR A 40 9.75 -3.27 6.26
CA THR A 40 8.34 -3.55 6.03
C THR A 40 8.18 -4.54 4.89
N SER A 41 7.32 -5.53 5.07
CA SER A 41 6.84 -6.43 4.02
C SER A 41 5.34 -6.64 4.19
N ALA A 42 4.65 -7.10 3.15
CA ALA A 42 3.24 -7.42 3.22
C ALA A 42 2.90 -8.55 2.26
N THR A 43 1.77 -9.20 2.51
CA THR A 43 1.12 -10.09 1.55
C THR A 43 0.30 -9.22 0.60
N ASN A 44 0.68 -9.17 -0.68
CA ASN A 44 -0.17 -8.56 -1.69
C ASN A 44 -1.31 -9.52 -2.04
N GLN A 45 -2.55 -9.04 -2.03
CA GLN A 45 -3.72 -9.81 -2.42
C GLN A 45 -4.59 -9.01 -3.40
N ASP A 46 -5.29 -9.72 -4.28
CA ASP A 46 -6.30 -9.10 -5.11
C ASP A 46 -7.52 -8.73 -4.26
N VAL A 47 -8.07 -7.54 -4.46
CA VAL A 47 -9.23 -7.02 -3.75
C VAL A 47 -10.24 -6.45 -4.74
N ARG A 48 -11.51 -6.40 -4.35
CA ARG A 48 -12.60 -5.99 -5.22
C ARG A 48 -12.57 -4.48 -5.45
N SER A 49 -12.39 -4.05 -6.70
CA SER A 49 -12.30 -2.63 -7.06
C SER A 49 -13.58 -1.82 -6.75
N GLU A 50 -14.69 -2.47 -6.54
CA GLU A 50 -15.97 -1.90 -6.15
C GLU A 50 -16.11 -1.74 -4.63
N GLY A 51 -15.16 -2.29 -3.87
CA GLY A 51 -15.23 -2.43 -2.41
C GLY A 51 -14.99 -1.13 -1.66
N LEU A 52 -15.83 -0.90 -0.66
CA LEU A 52 -15.70 0.19 0.32
C LEU A 52 -15.11 -0.30 1.64
N THR A 53 -14.96 -1.62 1.82
CA THR A 53 -14.42 -2.23 3.06
C THR A 53 -13.58 -3.45 2.75
N GLU A 54 -12.69 -3.33 1.77
CA GLU A 54 -11.88 -4.46 1.35
C GLU A 54 -10.81 -4.81 2.37
N PRO A 55 -10.74 -6.07 2.81
CA PRO A 55 -9.62 -6.52 3.62
C PRO A 55 -8.35 -6.50 2.78
N VAL A 56 -7.26 -5.99 3.35
CA VAL A 56 -5.96 -5.99 2.69
C VAL A 56 -5.00 -6.93 3.39
N GLY A 57 -3.92 -7.27 2.69
CA GLY A 57 -2.93 -8.21 3.21
C GLY A 57 -2.28 -7.75 4.50
N SER A 58 -1.84 -8.69 5.30
CA SER A 58 -1.13 -8.43 6.55
C SER A 58 0.17 -7.68 6.29
N ILE A 59 0.43 -6.67 7.11
CA ILE A 59 1.69 -5.91 7.07
C ILE A 59 2.60 -6.42 8.18
N LEU A 60 3.84 -6.71 7.82
CA LEU A 60 4.88 -7.19 8.71
C LEU A 60 5.98 -6.14 8.80
N LEU A 61 6.35 -5.77 10.00
CA LEU A 61 7.58 -5.02 10.27
C LEU A 61 8.57 -6.01 10.88
N ASN A 62 9.50 -6.48 10.06
CA ASN A 62 10.52 -7.45 10.43
C ASN A 62 11.73 -6.70 10.97
N CYS A 63 12.03 -6.87 12.24
CA CYS A 63 13.11 -6.19 12.92
C CYS A 63 14.19 -7.18 13.33
N THR A 64 15.46 -6.83 13.09
CA THR A 64 16.62 -7.62 13.45
C THR A 64 17.67 -6.77 14.16
N GLY A 65 18.46 -7.37 15.02
CA GLY A 65 19.45 -6.67 15.84
C GLY A 65 18.96 -6.43 17.27
N GLY A 66 19.36 -5.33 17.87
CA GLY A 66 19.08 -5.04 19.27
C GLY A 66 19.86 -5.89 20.25
N THR A 67 19.70 -5.61 21.53
CA THR A 67 20.32 -6.40 22.60
C THR A 67 19.27 -7.33 23.22
N PRO A 68 19.52 -8.64 23.35
CA PRO A 68 18.60 -9.56 24.01
C PRO A 68 18.20 -9.06 25.40
N GLY A 69 16.90 -9.10 25.72
CA GLY A 69 16.34 -8.55 26.96
C GLY A 69 16.05 -7.05 26.95
N GLN A 70 16.46 -6.32 25.93
CA GLN A 70 16.13 -4.91 25.78
C GLN A 70 14.64 -4.75 25.52
N THR A 71 13.99 -3.90 26.30
CA THR A 71 12.61 -3.47 26.04
C THR A 71 12.62 -2.29 25.08
N VAL A 72 11.88 -2.44 23.99
CA VAL A 72 11.64 -1.40 22.98
C VAL A 72 10.27 -0.81 23.26
N SER A 73 10.18 0.52 23.30
CA SER A 73 8.91 1.26 23.37
C SER A 73 8.83 2.20 22.17
N THR A 74 7.73 2.13 21.42
CA THR A 74 7.57 2.89 20.19
C THR A 74 6.11 3.21 19.90
N ASN A 75 5.89 4.23 19.08
CA ASN A 75 4.62 4.43 18.39
C ASN A 75 4.80 3.99 16.95
N LEU A 76 3.85 3.21 16.46
CA LEU A 76 3.82 2.73 15.07
C LEU A 76 2.68 3.39 14.32
N THR A 77 2.92 3.81 13.09
CA THR A 77 1.87 4.34 12.21
C THR A 77 1.88 3.61 10.88
N ALA A 78 0.68 3.38 10.34
CA ALA A 78 0.47 2.83 9.01
C ALA A 78 -0.43 3.80 8.22
N THR A 79 0.08 4.33 7.11
CA THR A 79 -0.64 5.27 6.24
C THR A 79 -0.92 4.60 4.90
N PHE A 80 -2.12 4.78 4.39
CA PHE A 80 -2.63 4.18 3.16
C PHE A 80 -3.00 5.25 2.14
N PRO A 81 -3.08 4.92 0.84
CA PRO A 81 -3.46 5.88 -0.20
C PRO A 81 -4.96 6.21 -0.18
N THR A 82 -5.76 5.50 0.60
CA THR A 82 -7.22 5.66 0.69
C THR A 82 -7.70 5.47 2.13
N ALA A 83 -8.99 5.73 2.37
CA ALA A 83 -9.57 5.70 3.71
C ALA A 83 -9.58 4.29 4.32
N VAL A 84 -9.24 4.22 5.60
CA VAL A 84 -9.47 3.05 6.46
C VAL A 84 -10.96 2.98 6.81
N THR A 85 -11.56 1.83 6.59
CA THR A 85 -13.02 1.63 6.70
C THR A 85 -13.38 0.50 7.66
N ASN A 86 -12.49 0.18 8.55
CA ASN A 86 -12.72 -0.76 9.64
C ASN A 86 -13.89 -0.30 10.52
N ARG A 87 -14.54 -1.22 11.19
CA ARG A 87 -15.46 -0.86 12.26
C ARG A 87 -14.72 -0.18 13.39
N VAL A 88 -15.37 0.78 13.99
CA VAL A 88 -14.86 1.46 15.19
C VAL A 88 -15.74 1.09 16.38
N ASN A 89 -15.11 0.86 17.54
CA ASN A 89 -15.81 0.64 18.79
C ASN A 89 -16.36 1.96 19.36
N SER A 90 -17.01 1.91 20.53
CA SER A 90 -17.57 3.10 21.21
C SER A 90 -16.53 4.15 21.58
N ALA A 91 -15.24 3.79 21.65
CA ALA A 91 -14.13 4.72 21.87
C ALA A 91 -13.55 5.29 20.56
N GLY A 92 -14.10 4.92 19.39
CA GLY A 92 -13.62 5.34 18.09
C GLY A 92 -12.41 4.55 17.57
N ASN A 93 -12.04 3.47 18.24
CA ASN A 93 -10.90 2.64 17.85
C ASN A 93 -11.31 1.62 16.79
N PRO A 94 -10.59 1.56 15.65
CA PRO A 94 -10.78 0.53 14.63
C PRO A 94 -10.49 -0.88 15.16
N ASP A 95 -11.17 -1.87 14.63
CA ASP A 95 -11.01 -3.29 14.96
C ASP A 95 -9.77 -3.94 14.34
N THR A 96 -8.76 -3.16 13.99
CA THR A 96 -7.47 -3.65 13.50
C THR A 96 -6.63 -4.20 14.65
N LEU A 97 -5.83 -5.21 14.36
CA LEU A 97 -5.02 -5.90 15.36
C LEU A 97 -3.53 -5.76 15.06
N LEU A 98 -2.77 -5.28 16.05
CA LEU A 98 -1.32 -5.31 16.04
C LEU A 98 -0.81 -6.39 17.01
N THR A 99 -0.06 -7.33 16.49
CA THR A 99 0.63 -8.35 17.29
C THR A 99 2.13 -8.20 17.19
N VAL A 100 2.84 -8.71 18.19
CA VAL A 100 4.30 -8.84 18.16
C VAL A 100 4.68 -10.31 18.37
N ASP A 101 5.58 -10.80 17.56
CA ASP A 101 6.20 -12.11 17.69
C ASP A 101 7.67 -11.92 18.03
N ASN A 102 8.07 -12.48 19.18
CA ASN A 102 9.45 -12.52 19.69
C ASN A 102 10.05 -13.92 19.62
N GLY A 103 9.49 -14.78 18.78
CA GLY A 103 9.90 -16.19 18.64
C GLY A 103 9.08 -17.17 19.47
N SER A 104 8.09 -16.69 20.24
CA SER A 104 7.13 -17.52 21.00
C SER A 104 5.75 -17.57 20.35
N GLY A 105 5.62 -17.02 19.15
CA GLY A 105 4.37 -16.82 18.43
C GLY A 105 3.79 -15.41 18.61
N PRO A 106 2.87 -15.01 17.73
CA PRO A 106 2.29 -13.68 17.72
C PRO A 106 1.37 -13.45 18.93
N LEU A 107 1.67 -12.45 19.73
CA LEU A 107 0.86 -12.00 20.87
C LEU A 107 0.32 -10.60 20.61
N PRO A 108 -0.93 -10.27 21.01
CA PRO A 108 -1.45 -8.90 20.92
C PRO A 108 -0.56 -7.93 21.71
N THR A 109 -0.30 -6.76 21.14
CA THR A 109 0.52 -5.72 21.82
C THR A 109 -0.21 -5.02 22.96
N GLY A 110 -1.54 -5.16 23.03
CA GLY A 110 -2.38 -4.43 23.97
C GLY A 110 -2.60 -2.96 23.61
N SER A 111 -1.94 -2.45 22.57
CA SER A 111 -2.11 -1.08 22.10
C SER A 111 -3.27 -1.03 21.10
N PRO A 112 -4.38 -0.33 21.39
CA PRO A 112 -5.49 -0.21 20.47
C PRO A 112 -5.09 0.63 19.25
N ALA A 113 -5.70 0.33 18.12
CA ALA A 113 -5.57 1.16 16.93
C ALA A 113 -6.29 2.49 17.13
N VAL A 114 -5.71 3.57 16.64
CA VAL A 114 -6.31 4.92 16.65
C VAL A 114 -6.24 5.48 15.23
N LEU A 115 -7.31 6.10 14.75
CA LEU A 115 -7.31 6.85 13.50
C LEU A 115 -6.74 8.26 13.73
N LEU A 116 -5.53 8.53 13.23
CA LEU A 116 -4.97 9.89 13.22
C LEU A 116 -5.58 10.75 12.12
N SER A 117 -5.96 10.11 11.03
CA SER A 117 -6.68 10.68 9.89
C SER A 117 -7.52 9.57 9.25
N SER A 118 -8.34 9.90 8.26
CA SER A 118 -9.16 8.91 7.57
C SER A 118 -8.35 7.75 6.95
N ASN A 119 -7.05 7.93 6.70
CA ASN A 119 -6.20 6.96 6.03
C ASN A 119 -4.95 6.57 6.85
N THR A 120 -4.87 6.94 8.12
CA THR A 120 -3.69 6.67 8.95
C THR A 120 -4.08 6.05 10.28
N LEU A 121 -3.59 4.84 10.50
CA LEU A 121 -3.68 4.11 11.77
C LEU A 121 -2.44 4.39 12.61
N ALA A 122 -2.63 4.55 13.92
CA ALA A 122 -1.56 4.62 14.90
C ALA A 122 -1.77 3.62 16.03
N PHE A 123 -0.66 3.12 16.55
CA PHE A 123 -0.59 2.27 17.74
C PHE A 123 0.42 2.91 18.68
N ASN A 124 -0.07 3.44 19.79
CA ASN A 124 0.74 4.20 20.72
C ASN A 124 1.23 3.33 21.88
N GLY A 125 2.45 3.59 22.33
CA GLY A 125 3.04 2.90 23.48
C GLY A 125 3.25 1.41 23.26
N VAL A 126 3.51 0.99 22.03
CA VAL A 126 3.81 -0.42 21.70
C VAL A 126 5.11 -0.82 22.37
N THR A 127 5.07 -1.86 23.19
CA THR A 127 6.25 -2.37 23.88
C THR A 127 6.56 -3.81 23.45
N ALA A 128 7.84 -4.11 23.28
CA ALA A 128 8.31 -5.46 22.97
C ALA A 128 9.69 -5.68 23.57
N THR A 129 9.99 -6.92 23.95
CA THR A 129 11.31 -7.31 24.43
C THR A 129 12.06 -8.05 23.35
N VAL A 130 13.28 -7.61 23.06
CA VAL A 130 14.15 -8.25 22.07
C VAL A 130 14.52 -9.67 22.57
N PRO A 131 14.19 -10.71 21.81
CA PRO A 131 14.48 -12.09 22.20
C PRO A 131 15.97 -12.45 22.02
N ALA A 132 16.35 -13.63 22.46
CA ALA A 132 17.70 -14.16 22.26
C ALA A 132 18.05 -14.30 20.76
N THR A 133 17.09 -14.56 19.93
CA THR A 133 17.21 -14.63 18.46
C THR A 133 17.48 -13.28 17.80
N ARG A 134 17.29 -12.17 18.54
CA ARG A 134 17.39 -10.78 18.03
C ARG A 134 16.46 -10.49 16.85
N ALA A 135 15.34 -11.17 16.78
CA ALA A 135 14.32 -10.98 15.74
C ALA A 135 12.98 -10.67 16.39
N LEU A 136 12.38 -9.54 16.02
CA LEU A 136 11.00 -9.16 16.38
C LEU A 136 10.19 -8.97 15.11
N VAL A 137 8.97 -9.46 15.09
CA VAL A 137 8.05 -9.26 13.99
C VAL A 137 6.77 -8.60 14.52
N PHE A 138 6.54 -7.36 14.14
CA PHE A 138 5.23 -6.74 14.37
C PHE A 138 4.35 -7.05 13.17
N ARG A 139 3.13 -7.51 13.42
CA ARG A 139 2.17 -7.84 12.38
C ARG A 139 0.88 -7.05 12.59
N LEU A 140 0.54 -6.26 11.59
CA LEU A 140 -0.74 -5.56 11.50
C LEU A 140 -1.69 -6.37 10.62
N THR A 141 -2.85 -6.72 11.17
CA THR A 141 -3.89 -7.52 10.49
C THR A 141 -5.25 -6.87 10.60
N ASN A 142 -6.21 -7.41 9.87
CA ASN A 142 -7.60 -6.92 9.82
C ASN A 142 -7.71 -5.44 9.44
N VAL A 143 -6.90 -4.99 8.48
CA VAL A 143 -7.06 -3.66 7.91
C VAL A 143 -8.04 -3.71 6.75
N ARG A 144 -9.01 -2.81 6.73
CA ARG A 144 -10.00 -2.66 5.65
C ARG A 144 -9.91 -1.27 5.05
N LEU A 145 -9.92 -1.22 3.71
CA LEU A 145 -9.74 0.01 2.94
C LEU A 145 -10.88 0.23 1.94
N ALA A 146 -11.19 1.50 1.67
CA ALA A 146 -12.08 1.90 0.58
C ALA A 146 -11.29 1.97 -0.74
N VAL A 147 -11.25 0.89 -1.49
CA VAL A 147 -10.44 0.80 -2.72
C VAL A 147 -11.19 1.28 -3.97
N ASN A 148 -12.47 1.56 -3.86
CA ASN A 148 -13.36 1.95 -4.97
C ASN A 148 -12.99 3.25 -5.69
N LEU A 149 -12.11 4.06 -5.13
CA LEU A 149 -11.60 5.30 -5.74
C LEU A 149 -10.22 5.12 -6.37
N LEU A 150 -9.60 3.96 -6.19
CA LEU A 150 -8.29 3.65 -6.76
C LEU A 150 -8.46 3.03 -8.15
N PRO A 151 -7.57 3.35 -9.11
CA PRO A 151 -7.61 2.72 -10.42
C PRO A 151 -7.43 1.20 -10.30
N ALA A 152 -8.22 0.44 -11.05
CA ALA A 152 -8.04 -1.01 -11.14
C ALA A 152 -6.63 -1.36 -11.62
N GLY A 153 -6.02 -2.38 -11.01
CA GLY A 153 -4.64 -2.79 -11.29
C GLY A 153 -3.56 -1.95 -10.59
N SER A 154 -3.92 -0.83 -9.95
CA SER A 154 -2.94 -0.01 -9.23
C SER A 154 -2.62 -0.61 -7.87
N PRO A 155 -1.33 -0.82 -7.50
CA PRO A 155 -0.99 -1.38 -6.21
C PRO A 155 -1.36 -0.43 -5.06
N VAL A 156 -1.99 -0.97 -4.05
CA VAL A 156 -2.27 -0.28 -2.78
C VAL A 156 -1.02 -0.39 -1.90
N THR A 157 -0.29 0.68 -1.79
CA THR A 157 0.97 0.70 -1.03
C THR A 157 0.72 1.30 0.35
N ALA A 158 1.00 0.53 1.39
CA ALA A 158 1.04 1.00 2.76
C ALA A 158 2.40 1.62 3.08
N TYR A 159 2.41 2.72 3.80
CA TYR A 159 3.60 3.35 4.36
C TYR A 159 3.61 3.13 5.87
N PHE A 160 4.67 2.52 6.37
CA PHE A 160 4.83 2.20 7.79
C PHE A 160 5.95 3.04 8.41
N SER A 161 5.70 3.64 9.57
CA SER A 161 6.71 4.42 10.28
C SER A 161 6.69 4.15 11.78
N SER A 162 7.79 4.50 12.42
CA SER A 162 8.03 4.29 13.86
C SER A 162 8.72 5.50 14.46
N THR A 163 8.42 5.81 15.71
CA THR A 163 9.06 6.91 16.43
C THR A 163 10.46 6.57 16.96
N SER A 164 10.75 5.29 17.19
CA SER A 164 12.02 4.88 17.83
C SER A 164 12.73 3.75 17.12
N LEU A 165 12.07 3.04 16.18
CA LEU A 165 12.69 1.97 15.39
C LEU A 165 13.28 2.53 14.10
N SER A 166 14.45 2.06 13.71
CA SER A 166 15.05 2.40 12.43
C SER A 166 14.42 1.56 11.32
N VAL A 167 13.50 2.15 10.55
CA VAL A 167 12.82 1.48 9.43
C VAL A 167 13.58 1.76 8.14
N THR A 168 14.25 0.73 7.59
CA THR A 168 15.07 0.82 6.38
C THR A 168 14.25 0.72 5.09
N SER A 169 13.13 0.02 5.12
CA SER A 169 12.14 -0.05 4.05
C SER A 169 10.77 0.19 4.67
N SER A 170 10.16 1.31 4.35
CA SER A 170 8.91 1.77 5.00
C SER A 170 7.66 1.47 4.20
N THR A 171 7.76 0.91 2.99
CA THR A 171 6.63 0.68 2.10
C THR A 171 6.45 -0.78 1.76
N ALA A 172 5.19 -1.21 1.65
CA ALA A 172 4.84 -2.54 1.15
C ALA A 172 3.51 -2.47 0.39
N VAL A 173 3.39 -3.26 -0.67
CA VAL A 173 2.13 -3.43 -1.41
C VAL A 173 1.25 -4.41 -0.66
N VAL A 174 0.06 -3.97 -0.26
CA VAL A 174 -0.87 -4.74 0.56
C VAL A 174 -2.05 -5.29 -0.22
N ALA A 175 -2.38 -4.69 -1.36
CA ALA A 175 -3.49 -5.13 -2.19
C ALA A 175 -3.36 -4.62 -3.63
N THR A 176 -4.08 -5.29 -4.54
CA THR A 176 -4.26 -4.85 -5.93
C THR A 176 -5.76 -4.88 -6.25
N PRO A 177 -6.42 -3.73 -6.47
CA PRO A 177 -7.82 -3.69 -6.84
C PRO A 177 -8.05 -4.32 -8.21
N ARG A 178 -9.03 -5.23 -8.30
CA ARG A 178 -9.50 -5.85 -9.54
C ARG A 178 -11.01 -5.85 -9.59
N ALA A 179 -11.59 -5.83 -10.78
CA ALA A 179 -13.04 -6.01 -10.93
C ALA A 179 -13.46 -7.36 -10.35
N ALA A 180 -14.40 -7.35 -9.43
CA ALA A 180 -14.86 -8.56 -8.77
C ALA A 180 -15.96 -9.28 -9.58
N LEU A 181 -16.68 -8.53 -10.41
CA LEU A 181 -17.83 -8.99 -11.16
C LEU A 181 -17.64 -8.66 -12.63
N LEU A 182 -17.55 -9.68 -13.49
CA LEU A 182 -17.36 -9.49 -14.93
C LEU A 182 -18.69 -9.34 -15.71
N SER A 183 -19.82 -9.60 -15.07
CA SER A 183 -21.15 -9.43 -15.64
C SER A 183 -22.03 -8.61 -14.71
N ASN A 184 -22.54 -7.49 -15.18
CA ASN A 184 -23.25 -6.56 -14.31
C ASN A 184 -24.60 -6.08 -14.85
N GLY A 185 -25.07 -6.54 -16.01
CA GLY A 185 -26.39 -6.20 -16.50
C GLY A 185 -26.79 -6.89 -17.81
N ALA A 186 -28.09 -6.89 -18.06
CA ALA A 186 -28.68 -7.45 -19.26
C ALA A 186 -30.00 -6.75 -19.62
N ASN A 187 -30.33 -6.77 -20.92
CA ASN A 187 -31.63 -6.32 -21.45
C ASN A 187 -32.36 -7.52 -22.06
N THR A 188 -33.68 -7.52 -22.02
CA THR A 188 -34.47 -8.49 -22.73
C THR A 188 -35.69 -7.85 -23.41
N GLY A 189 -35.97 -8.28 -24.62
CA GLY A 189 -37.26 -8.01 -25.26
C GLY A 189 -38.35 -8.96 -24.72
N ILE A 190 -39.39 -8.42 -24.17
CA ILE A 190 -40.52 -9.20 -23.65
C ILE A 190 -41.73 -8.98 -24.56
N THR A 191 -42.24 -10.08 -25.11
CA THR A 191 -43.49 -10.09 -25.89
C THR A 191 -44.34 -11.28 -25.43
N CYS A 192 -45.62 -11.24 -25.71
CA CYS A 192 -46.52 -12.37 -25.50
C CYS A 192 -47.50 -12.55 -26.65
N ALA A 193 -47.10 -13.33 -27.64
CA ALA A 193 -47.96 -13.69 -28.77
C ALA A 193 -48.75 -14.97 -28.55
N GLY A 194 -48.47 -15.71 -27.47
CA GLY A 194 -49.14 -16.99 -27.11
C GLY A 194 -50.19 -16.86 -26.02
N SER A 195 -50.36 -17.93 -25.26
CA SER A 195 -51.30 -17.96 -24.15
C SER A 195 -50.72 -17.24 -22.94
N PRO A 196 -51.38 -16.19 -22.43
CA PRO A 196 -50.96 -15.52 -21.22
C PRO A 196 -51.15 -16.38 -20.00
N LEU A 197 -50.47 -16.08 -18.91
CA LEU A 197 -50.71 -16.71 -17.61
C LEU A 197 -52.12 -16.41 -17.14
N PRO A 198 -52.83 -17.40 -16.57
CA PRO A 198 -54.12 -17.16 -15.93
C PRO A 198 -53.96 -16.15 -14.78
N ALA A 199 -54.99 -15.36 -14.55
CA ALA A 199 -55.02 -14.40 -13.45
C ALA A 199 -54.83 -15.04 -12.09
N THR A 200 -55.23 -16.28 -11.94
CA THR A 200 -55.01 -17.12 -10.77
C THR A 200 -54.22 -18.35 -11.18
N PHE A 201 -52.91 -18.33 -10.90
CA PHE A 201 -52.07 -19.50 -11.11
C PHE A 201 -51.17 -19.74 -9.91
N ASP A 202 -50.82 -20.98 -9.72
CA ASP A 202 -49.79 -21.36 -8.78
C ASP A 202 -48.42 -21.54 -9.47
N VAL A 203 -47.38 -21.62 -8.68
CA VAL A 203 -46.02 -21.84 -9.20
C VAL A 203 -45.86 -23.13 -9.99
N PRO A 204 -46.44 -24.29 -9.55
CA PRO A 204 -46.49 -25.51 -10.35
C PRO A 204 -47.15 -25.35 -11.72
N GLY A 205 -48.29 -24.67 -11.77
CA GLY A 205 -49.00 -24.39 -13.04
C GLY A 205 -48.24 -23.51 -13.97
N PHE A 206 -47.51 -22.51 -13.46
CA PHE A 206 -46.64 -21.66 -14.23
C PHE A 206 -45.57 -22.47 -14.97
N PHE A 207 -44.88 -23.36 -14.31
CA PHE A 207 -43.85 -24.20 -14.94
C PHE A 207 -44.44 -25.29 -15.86
N ALA A 208 -45.59 -25.81 -15.55
CA ALA A 208 -46.27 -26.79 -16.38
C ALA A 208 -46.76 -26.21 -17.73
N ALA A 209 -47.03 -24.93 -17.80
CA ALA A 209 -47.45 -24.22 -19.01
C ALA A 209 -46.31 -23.91 -20.02
N GLY A 210 -45.10 -24.41 -19.80
CA GLY A 210 -43.96 -24.22 -20.71
C GLY A 210 -43.35 -22.84 -20.59
N THR A 211 -43.04 -22.43 -19.38
CA THR A 211 -42.46 -21.16 -19.02
C THR A 211 -41.16 -20.87 -19.77
N ARG A 212 -41.01 -19.66 -20.18
CA ARG A 212 -39.75 -19.14 -20.75
C ARG A 212 -38.88 -18.55 -19.65
N PHE A 213 -37.58 -18.69 -19.82
CA PHE A 213 -36.63 -18.12 -18.90
C PHE A 213 -35.53 -17.36 -19.66
N SER A 214 -34.90 -16.50 -18.95
CA SER A 214 -33.66 -15.82 -19.33
C SER A 214 -32.60 -16.14 -18.31
N SER A 215 -31.35 -15.94 -18.65
CA SER A 215 -30.27 -16.27 -17.76
C SER A 215 -29.30 -15.08 -17.64
N LEU A 216 -28.99 -14.74 -16.39
CA LEU A 216 -27.94 -13.79 -16.06
C LEU A 216 -26.72 -14.58 -15.58
N ARG A 217 -25.60 -14.39 -16.22
CA ARG A 217 -24.37 -15.03 -15.82
C ARG A 217 -23.50 -14.08 -15.02
N VAL A 218 -22.93 -14.61 -13.97
CA VAL A 218 -21.99 -13.95 -13.09
C VAL A 218 -20.68 -14.70 -13.17
N THR A 219 -19.62 -14.00 -13.47
CA THR A 219 -18.27 -14.54 -13.42
C THR A 219 -17.48 -13.76 -12.40
N GLU A 220 -16.82 -14.48 -11.54
CA GLU A 220 -15.88 -13.93 -10.59
C GLU A 220 -14.68 -13.31 -11.31
N GLY A 221 -14.28 -12.11 -10.93
CA GLY A 221 -13.21 -11.40 -11.62
C GLY A 221 -11.80 -11.94 -11.32
N PHE A 222 -11.65 -12.53 -10.14
CA PHE A 222 -10.42 -13.20 -9.70
C PHE A 222 -10.79 -14.22 -8.62
N GLY A 223 -10.02 -15.29 -8.47
CA GLY A 223 -10.26 -16.24 -7.38
C GLY A 223 -10.24 -15.55 -6.02
N ASN A 224 -11.25 -15.79 -5.20
CA ASN A 224 -11.50 -15.14 -3.90
C ASN A 224 -12.12 -13.73 -3.96
N ALA A 225 -12.80 -13.36 -5.04
CA ALA A 225 -13.67 -12.18 -5.04
C ALA A 225 -15.03 -12.46 -4.39
N PHE A 226 -15.48 -13.71 -4.45
CA PHE A 226 -16.72 -14.20 -3.81
C PHE A 226 -16.39 -14.81 -2.45
N ILE A 227 -16.58 -14.05 -1.40
CA ILE A 227 -16.18 -14.43 -0.04
C ILE A 227 -17.42 -14.79 0.77
N PRO A 228 -17.52 -16.01 1.30
CA PRO A 228 -18.54 -16.36 2.29
C PRO A 228 -18.41 -15.55 3.58
N LYS A 229 -19.48 -15.50 4.36
CA LYS A 229 -19.46 -14.81 5.67
C LYS A 229 -18.43 -15.43 6.60
N ASP A 230 -17.63 -14.56 7.24
CA ASP A 230 -16.68 -14.90 8.29
C ASP A 230 -17.01 -14.20 9.62
N ALA A 231 -16.16 -14.40 10.64
CA ALA A 231 -16.35 -13.79 11.96
C ALA A 231 -16.16 -12.26 11.97
N SER A 232 -15.50 -11.69 10.96
CA SER A 232 -15.20 -10.25 10.83
C SER A 232 -16.20 -9.50 9.94
N SER A 233 -17.20 -10.21 9.40
CA SER A 233 -18.18 -9.69 8.45
C SER A 233 -19.62 -9.89 8.92
N ASP A 234 -20.53 -9.04 8.47
CA ASP A 234 -21.97 -9.16 8.74
C ASP A 234 -22.64 -10.15 7.78
N SER A 235 -22.12 -10.20 6.56
CA SER A 235 -22.59 -11.07 5.49
C SER A 235 -21.41 -11.54 4.65
N GLY A 236 -21.62 -12.58 3.87
CA GLY A 236 -20.77 -12.89 2.73
C GLY A 236 -20.92 -11.83 1.64
N THR A 237 -20.18 -12.00 0.56
CA THR A 237 -20.37 -11.21 -0.66
C THR A 237 -21.81 -11.41 -1.14
N ARG A 238 -22.51 -10.31 -1.39
CA ARG A 238 -23.88 -10.34 -1.92
C ARG A 238 -23.89 -9.90 -3.37
N ILE A 239 -24.74 -10.54 -4.15
CA ILE A 239 -25.08 -10.15 -5.51
C ILE A 239 -26.49 -9.61 -5.49
N VAL A 240 -26.63 -8.35 -5.85
CA VAL A 240 -27.92 -7.65 -5.91
C VAL A 240 -28.35 -7.61 -7.37
N VAL A 241 -29.46 -8.26 -7.68
CA VAL A 241 -30.11 -8.28 -8.99
C VAL A 241 -31.20 -7.24 -9.00
N ASN A 242 -31.02 -6.19 -9.77
CA ASN A 242 -31.99 -5.10 -9.94
C ASN A 242 -32.74 -5.28 -11.25
N TYR A 243 -34.02 -5.51 -11.17
CA TYR A 243 -34.92 -5.57 -12.32
C TYR A 243 -35.59 -4.23 -12.55
N SER A 244 -35.74 -3.84 -13.80
CA SER A 244 -36.44 -2.61 -14.16
C SER A 244 -37.08 -2.70 -15.53
N ASN A 245 -38.06 -1.81 -15.76
CA ASN A 245 -38.78 -1.67 -17.00
C ASN A 245 -39.59 -2.94 -17.43
N PHE A 246 -40.00 -3.75 -16.46
CA PHE A 246 -40.91 -4.88 -16.74
C PHE A 246 -42.33 -4.35 -16.96
N PRO A 247 -43.10 -4.96 -17.89
CA PRO A 247 -44.51 -4.62 -18.03
C PRO A 247 -45.27 -5.02 -16.77
N THR A 248 -46.36 -4.31 -16.47
CA THR A 248 -47.20 -4.55 -15.28
C THR A 248 -47.84 -5.94 -15.26
N SER A 249 -47.92 -6.58 -16.43
CA SER A 249 -48.41 -7.96 -16.59
C SER A 249 -47.35 -9.01 -16.30
N ALA A 250 -46.07 -8.61 -16.07
CA ALA A 250 -44.98 -9.55 -15.85
C ALA A 250 -44.93 -10.02 -14.41
N ARG A 251 -44.63 -11.29 -14.27
CA ARG A 251 -44.24 -11.95 -13.02
C ARG A 251 -42.85 -12.54 -13.21
N VAL A 252 -41.96 -12.34 -12.25
CA VAL A 252 -40.57 -12.77 -12.32
C VAL A 252 -40.26 -13.70 -11.16
N PHE A 253 -39.67 -14.84 -11.47
CA PHE A 253 -39.34 -15.85 -10.47
C PHE A 253 -37.84 -16.17 -10.58
N LEU A 254 -37.22 -16.40 -9.43
CA LEU A 254 -35.80 -16.80 -9.32
C LEU A 254 -35.65 -18.00 -8.40
N PRO A 255 -34.65 -18.87 -8.64
CA PRO A 255 -34.35 -19.95 -7.70
C PRO A 255 -33.91 -19.41 -6.36
N ASP A 256 -34.20 -20.12 -5.30
CA ASP A 256 -33.76 -19.79 -3.94
C ASP A 256 -32.28 -20.08 -3.71
N PHE A 257 -31.71 -20.98 -4.50
CA PHE A 257 -30.28 -21.30 -4.53
C PHE A 257 -29.75 -21.27 -5.95
N VAL A 258 -28.54 -20.78 -6.09
CA VAL A 258 -27.79 -20.81 -7.35
C VAL A 258 -26.44 -21.45 -7.06
N ALA A 259 -26.13 -22.53 -7.77
CA ALA A 259 -24.82 -23.17 -7.70
C ALA A 259 -23.95 -22.79 -8.91
N GLY A 260 -22.68 -22.68 -8.69
CA GLY A 260 -21.70 -22.40 -9.72
C GLY A 260 -20.64 -23.51 -9.82
N ASN A 261 -19.78 -23.37 -10.82
CA ASN A 261 -18.73 -24.32 -11.11
C ASN A 261 -17.42 -23.58 -11.45
N SER A 262 -16.33 -23.97 -10.80
CA SER A 262 -15.00 -23.46 -11.08
C SER A 262 -14.31 -24.17 -12.24
N ALA A 263 -14.69 -25.39 -12.59
CA ALA A 263 -13.98 -26.22 -13.56
C ALA A 263 -14.66 -26.26 -14.94
N THR A 264 -15.99 -26.19 -15.00
CA THR A 264 -16.78 -26.25 -16.23
C THR A 264 -17.86 -25.20 -16.22
N GLN A 265 -18.06 -24.57 -17.36
CA GLN A 265 -19.13 -23.62 -17.51
C GLN A 265 -20.48 -24.31 -17.45
N PRO A 266 -21.50 -23.69 -16.81
CA PRO A 266 -22.84 -24.20 -16.91
C PRO A 266 -23.28 -24.32 -18.37
N THR A 267 -23.77 -25.48 -18.74
CA THR A 267 -24.46 -25.67 -20.05
C THR A 267 -25.84 -25.07 -19.96
N ALA A 268 -26.56 -24.99 -21.09
CA ALA A 268 -27.97 -24.58 -21.07
C ALA A 268 -28.82 -25.39 -20.08
N ALA A 269 -28.59 -26.72 -19.97
CA ALA A 269 -29.24 -27.57 -18.98
C ALA A 269 -28.72 -27.26 -17.56
N GLY A 270 -27.45 -26.94 -17.40
CA GLY A 270 -26.84 -26.48 -16.14
C GLY A 270 -27.41 -25.14 -15.68
N ASP A 271 -27.70 -24.24 -16.59
CA ASP A 271 -28.37 -22.97 -16.31
C ASP A 271 -29.74 -23.16 -15.63
N LEU A 272 -30.37 -24.30 -15.87
CA LEU A 272 -31.63 -24.72 -15.28
C LEU A 272 -31.47 -25.68 -14.11
N GLY A 273 -30.27 -25.84 -13.57
CA GLY A 273 -30.02 -26.79 -12.49
C GLY A 273 -29.77 -28.23 -12.96
N GLY A 274 -29.32 -28.41 -14.21
CA GLY A 274 -28.89 -29.71 -14.75
C GLY A 274 -30.00 -30.65 -15.20
N THR A 275 -31.23 -30.39 -14.88
CA THR A 275 -32.38 -31.26 -15.17
C THR A 275 -33.35 -30.69 -16.21
N GLY A 276 -33.00 -29.55 -16.82
CA GLY A 276 -33.88 -28.83 -17.73
C GLY A 276 -34.83 -27.87 -17.03
N THR A 277 -35.99 -27.63 -17.62
CA THR A 277 -36.99 -26.71 -17.08
C THR A 277 -37.47 -27.20 -15.71
N PRO A 278 -37.55 -26.34 -14.67
CA PRO A 278 -38.10 -26.72 -13.40
C PRO A 278 -39.52 -27.25 -13.53
N THR A 279 -39.83 -28.33 -12.82
CA THR A 279 -41.16 -28.94 -12.78
C THR A 279 -41.79 -28.71 -11.42
N GLY A 280 -43.06 -28.29 -11.39
CA GLY A 280 -43.76 -28.06 -10.15
C GLY A 280 -43.20 -26.97 -9.25
N GLY A 281 -42.47 -26.01 -9.82
CA GLY A 281 -41.84 -24.91 -9.06
C GLY A 281 -40.58 -25.30 -8.30
N VAL A 282 -40.02 -26.47 -8.58
CA VAL A 282 -38.80 -26.97 -7.96
C VAL A 282 -37.66 -26.79 -8.93
N TYR A 283 -36.62 -26.08 -8.49
CA TYR A 283 -35.36 -25.88 -9.18
C TYR A 283 -34.25 -26.66 -8.46
N THR A 284 -33.49 -27.45 -9.19
CA THR A 284 -32.36 -28.20 -8.63
C THR A 284 -31.06 -27.58 -9.18
N PRO A 285 -30.31 -26.85 -8.38
CA PRO A 285 -29.02 -26.29 -8.83
C PRO A 285 -28.06 -27.42 -9.17
N THR A 286 -27.30 -27.23 -10.24
CA THR A 286 -26.25 -28.17 -10.62
C THR A 286 -25.13 -28.08 -9.57
N ASN A 287 -24.82 -29.18 -8.92
CA ASN A 287 -23.75 -29.22 -7.93
C ASN A 287 -22.45 -29.70 -8.59
N GLY A 288 -21.85 -28.83 -9.35
CA GLY A 288 -20.58 -29.14 -10.08
C GLY A 288 -19.34 -28.42 -9.56
N GLY A 289 -19.51 -27.52 -8.61
CA GLY A 289 -18.44 -26.70 -8.07
C GLY A 289 -18.62 -26.35 -6.61
N THR A 290 -17.80 -25.44 -6.14
CA THR A 290 -17.81 -24.95 -4.77
C THR A 290 -18.76 -23.78 -4.56
N LEU A 291 -18.98 -22.94 -5.58
CA LEU A 291 -19.82 -21.75 -5.46
C LEU A 291 -21.27 -22.10 -5.18
N LEU A 292 -21.77 -21.58 -4.07
CA LEU A 292 -23.16 -21.68 -3.70
C LEU A 292 -23.66 -20.33 -3.20
N LEU A 293 -24.76 -19.85 -3.82
CA LEU A 293 -25.43 -18.63 -3.45
C LEU A 293 -26.83 -18.94 -2.92
N ALA A 294 -27.20 -18.32 -1.83
CA ALA A 294 -28.55 -18.45 -1.24
C ALA A 294 -29.25 -17.09 -1.27
N ARG A 295 -30.55 -17.14 -1.57
CA ARG A 295 -31.39 -15.95 -1.56
C ARG A 295 -31.45 -15.35 -0.16
N VAL A 296 -31.33 -14.01 -0.07
CA VAL A 296 -31.48 -13.27 1.18
C VAL A 296 -32.90 -12.79 1.33
N ILE A 297 -33.50 -13.00 2.49
CA ILE A 297 -34.80 -12.47 2.85
C ILE A 297 -34.70 -11.39 3.91
N GLY A 298 -35.60 -10.39 3.87
CA GLY A 298 -35.57 -9.26 4.81
C GLY A 298 -34.50 -8.22 4.52
N HIS A 299 -33.92 -8.21 3.32
CA HIS A 299 -32.98 -7.18 2.85
C HIS A 299 -33.71 -5.88 2.46
N ASP A 300 -32.98 -4.77 2.49
CA ASP A 300 -33.42 -3.49 1.92
C ASP A 300 -33.14 -3.40 0.40
N ALA A 301 -33.48 -2.27 -0.20
CA ALA A 301 -33.26 -2.05 -1.63
C ALA A 301 -31.78 -1.98 -2.05
N ASN A 302 -30.85 -1.80 -1.11
CA ASN A 302 -29.41 -1.80 -1.32
C ASN A 302 -28.75 -3.15 -1.02
N GLY A 303 -29.56 -4.15 -0.65
CA GLY A 303 -29.07 -5.48 -0.29
C GLY A 303 -28.48 -5.58 1.12
N ALA A 304 -28.73 -4.59 1.98
CA ALA A 304 -28.34 -4.64 3.38
C ALA A 304 -29.40 -5.30 4.25
N GLY A 305 -28.98 -5.81 5.40
CA GLY A 305 -29.88 -6.49 6.33
C GLY A 305 -30.33 -7.89 5.84
N GLY A 306 -31.29 -8.45 6.54
CA GLY A 306 -31.78 -9.80 6.25
C GLY A 306 -30.73 -10.90 6.47
N ALA A 307 -31.11 -12.11 6.08
CA ALA A 307 -30.23 -13.28 6.16
C ALA A 307 -30.47 -14.22 4.97
N PRO A 308 -29.46 -15.01 4.56
CA PRO A 308 -29.66 -16.06 3.58
C PRO A 308 -30.64 -17.09 4.13
N ILE A 309 -31.46 -17.69 3.24
CA ILE A 309 -32.51 -18.65 3.61
C ILE A 309 -31.96 -19.94 4.20
N ALA A 310 -30.68 -20.25 3.95
CA ALA A 310 -29.99 -21.38 4.55
C ALA A 310 -28.47 -21.16 4.56
N THR A 311 -27.79 -21.92 5.42
CA THR A 311 -26.32 -22.02 5.43
C THR A 311 -25.84 -23.14 4.50
N LYS A 312 -24.54 -23.17 4.15
CA LYS A 312 -23.90 -24.28 3.44
C LYS A 312 -24.24 -25.65 4.09
N ALA A 313 -24.12 -25.74 5.42
CA ALA A 313 -24.37 -26.97 6.15
C ALA A 313 -25.83 -27.44 6.02
N ALA A 314 -26.77 -26.51 6.07
CA ALA A 314 -28.19 -26.81 5.88
C ALA A 314 -28.49 -27.24 4.44
N PHE A 315 -27.85 -26.66 3.45
CA PHE A 315 -28.03 -27.03 2.04
C PHE A 315 -27.48 -28.43 1.75
N THR A 316 -26.32 -28.79 2.27
CA THR A 316 -25.69 -30.11 2.01
C THR A 316 -26.52 -31.28 2.50
N GLY A 317 -27.34 -31.10 3.52
CA GLY A 317 -28.21 -32.14 4.10
C GLY A 317 -29.64 -32.17 3.56
N GLN A 318 -30.05 -31.25 2.66
CA GLN A 318 -31.47 -31.05 2.36
C GLN A 318 -31.82 -31.15 0.87
N THR A 319 -32.72 -32.05 0.52
CA THR A 319 -33.36 -32.07 -0.79
C THR A 319 -34.52 -31.08 -0.94
N ALA A 320 -34.98 -30.46 0.15
CA ALA A 320 -36.19 -29.63 0.20
C ALA A 320 -35.96 -28.14 -0.11
N LEU A 321 -34.69 -27.67 -0.21
CA LEU A 321 -34.37 -26.26 -0.45
C LEU A 321 -34.20 -25.94 -1.94
N LYS A 322 -35.08 -26.49 -2.78
CA LYS A 322 -34.99 -26.36 -4.24
C LYS A 322 -36.26 -25.69 -4.75
N SER A 323 -36.51 -24.48 -4.28
CA SER A 323 -37.68 -23.71 -4.66
C SER A 323 -37.31 -22.50 -5.54
N VAL A 324 -38.29 -22.02 -6.25
CA VAL A 324 -38.30 -20.74 -6.95
C VAL A 324 -39.26 -19.81 -6.26
N THR A 325 -38.83 -18.56 -6.07
CA THR A 325 -39.63 -17.55 -5.38
C THR A 325 -39.86 -16.35 -6.30
N GLU A 326 -41.04 -15.77 -6.22
CA GLU A 326 -41.41 -14.59 -6.98
C GLU A 326 -40.65 -13.36 -6.48
N VAL A 327 -40.16 -12.54 -7.40
CA VAL A 327 -39.65 -11.22 -7.14
C VAL A 327 -40.79 -10.23 -7.23
N ALA A 328 -41.13 -9.58 -6.13
CA ALA A 328 -42.15 -8.55 -6.13
C ALA A 328 -41.76 -7.37 -7.04
N LEU A 329 -42.50 -7.13 -8.10
CA LEU A 329 -42.33 -6.00 -8.99
C LEU A 329 -43.26 -4.86 -8.57
N THR A 330 -42.69 -3.69 -8.33
CA THR A 330 -43.46 -2.45 -8.08
C THR A 330 -43.13 -1.46 -9.19
N GLY A 331 -44.13 -1.06 -9.98
CA GLY A 331 -43.92 -0.17 -11.13
C GLY A 331 -42.96 -0.77 -12.18
N GLY A 332 -42.91 -2.07 -12.33
CA GLY A 332 -42.00 -2.76 -13.25
C GLY A 332 -40.56 -2.91 -12.74
N ALA A 333 -40.31 -2.60 -11.48
CA ALA A 333 -39.00 -2.73 -10.85
C ALA A 333 -39.05 -3.68 -9.66
N GLY A 334 -37.99 -4.45 -9.44
CA GLY A 334 -37.84 -5.36 -8.31
C GLY A 334 -36.39 -5.67 -8.01
N VAL A 335 -36.12 -6.14 -6.81
CA VAL A 335 -34.78 -6.48 -6.33
C VAL A 335 -34.76 -7.90 -5.76
N ALA A 336 -33.75 -8.66 -6.14
CA ALA A 336 -33.41 -9.92 -5.49
C ALA A 336 -31.97 -9.88 -5.02
N VAL A 337 -31.69 -10.46 -3.85
CA VAL A 337 -30.37 -10.48 -3.27
C VAL A 337 -29.95 -11.91 -2.98
N TYR A 338 -28.74 -12.26 -3.38
CA TYR A 338 -28.11 -13.53 -3.09
C TYR A 338 -26.85 -13.32 -2.29
N GLU A 339 -26.61 -14.18 -1.31
CA GLU A 339 -25.37 -14.17 -0.53
C GLU A 339 -24.56 -15.42 -0.86
N VAL A 340 -23.25 -15.22 -1.07
CA VAL A 340 -22.30 -16.32 -1.21
C VAL A 340 -22.19 -17.04 0.12
N ILE A 341 -22.57 -18.31 0.16
CA ILE A 341 -22.51 -19.16 1.35
C ILE A 341 -21.44 -20.24 1.25
N ASP A 342 -20.90 -20.47 0.05
CA ASP A 342 -19.73 -21.31 -0.25
C ASP A 342 -19.04 -20.80 -1.52
N ALA A 343 -17.71 -20.81 -1.53
CA ALA A 343 -16.89 -20.43 -2.68
C ALA A 343 -15.48 -21.01 -2.57
N SER A 344 -14.75 -21.01 -3.67
CA SER A 344 -13.33 -21.37 -3.71
C SER A 344 -12.45 -20.19 -3.33
N ASP A 345 -11.41 -20.42 -2.55
CA ASP A 345 -10.43 -19.38 -2.16
C ASP A 345 -9.39 -19.07 -3.26
N SER A 346 -9.33 -19.85 -4.33
CA SER A 346 -8.21 -19.79 -5.27
C SER A 346 -8.57 -19.94 -6.74
N THR A 347 -9.77 -20.39 -7.04
CA THR A 347 -10.21 -20.61 -8.43
C THR A 347 -11.38 -19.71 -8.74
N GLN A 348 -11.37 -19.11 -9.94
CA GLN A 348 -12.49 -18.31 -10.40
C GLN A 348 -13.71 -19.15 -10.62
N GLU A 349 -14.84 -18.62 -10.22
CA GLU A 349 -16.12 -19.31 -10.25
C GLU A 349 -17.15 -18.56 -11.09
N ILE A 350 -18.14 -19.32 -11.57
CA ILE A 350 -19.16 -18.83 -12.47
C ILE A 350 -20.50 -19.36 -11.98
N ALA A 351 -21.48 -18.47 -11.92
CA ALA A 351 -22.87 -18.85 -11.64
C ALA A 351 -23.81 -18.25 -12.67
N GLN A 352 -24.95 -18.90 -12.86
CA GLN A 352 -26.05 -18.38 -13.66
C GLN A 352 -27.30 -18.25 -12.82
N PHE A 353 -28.00 -17.13 -12.99
CA PHE A 353 -29.27 -16.84 -12.36
C PHE A 353 -30.37 -17.02 -13.43
N PRO A 354 -31.04 -18.16 -13.54
CA PRO A 354 -32.16 -18.31 -14.43
C PRO A 354 -33.32 -17.44 -13.92
N THR A 355 -33.79 -16.55 -14.77
CA THR A 355 -34.94 -15.68 -14.50
C THR A 355 -36.12 -16.19 -15.26
N PHE A 356 -37.15 -16.67 -14.56
CA PHE A 356 -38.37 -17.16 -15.16
C PHE A 356 -39.38 -16.01 -15.25
N ILE A 357 -39.89 -15.78 -16.46
CA ILE A 357 -40.75 -14.64 -16.76
C ILE A 357 -42.10 -15.18 -17.31
N GLY A 358 -43.15 -14.72 -16.69
CA GLY A 358 -44.52 -15.00 -17.16
C GLY A 358 -45.30 -13.70 -17.38
N LEU A 359 -46.11 -13.65 -18.41
CA LEU A 359 -46.99 -12.52 -18.69
C LEU A 359 -48.44 -12.91 -18.50
N SER A 360 -49.20 -12.09 -17.81
CA SER A 360 -50.64 -12.33 -17.54
C SER A 360 -51.54 -11.78 -18.64
N THR A 361 -51.00 -11.05 -19.61
CA THR A 361 -51.73 -10.51 -20.75
C THR A 361 -50.94 -10.69 -22.04
N THR A 362 -51.65 -10.88 -23.15
CA THR A 362 -51.04 -10.86 -24.49
C THR A 362 -50.56 -9.46 -24.86
N SER A 363 -49.39 -9.37 -25.43
CA SER A 363 -48.85 -8.12 -25.98
C SER A 363 -48.03 -8.42 -27.21
N ASN A 364 -48.37 -7.81 -28.34
CA ASN A 364 -47.54 -7.85 -29.54
C ASN A 364 -46.47 -6.75 -29.55
N ALA A 365 -46.52 -5.82 -28.60
CA ALA A 365 -45.50 -4.82 -28.43
C ALA A 365 -44.35 -5.39 -27.63
N VAL A 366 -43.12 -5.14 -28.12
CA VAL A 366 -41.90 -5.53 -27.40
C VAL A 366 -41.64 -4.51 -26.31
N THR A 367 -41.53 -4.96 -25.08
CA THR A 367 -41.07 -4.17 -23.96
C THR A 367 -39.65 -4.60 -23.61
N ILE A 368 -38.72 -3.66 -23.54
CA ILE A 368 -37.35 -3.95 -23.15
C ILE A 368 -37.27 -3.88 -21.63
N ALA A 369 -37.12 -5.02 -21.01
CA ALA A 369 -36.87 -5.15 -19.58
C ALA A 369 -35.34 -5.23 -19.33
N ASN A 370 -34.91 -4.76 -18.17
CA ASN A 370 -33.50 -4.74 -17.80
C ASN A 370 -33.28 -5.49 -16.50
N ALA A 371 -32.13 -6.12 -16.41
CA ALA A 371 -31.58 -6.66 -15.18
C ALA A 371 -30.15 -6.18 -15.01
N ALA A 372 -29.85 -5.62 -13.86
CA ALA A 372 -28.50 -5.13 -13.51
C ALA A 372 -28.01 -5.86 -12.29
N LEU A 373 -26.76 -6.33 -12.34
CA LEU A 373 -26.09 -6.99 -11.25
C LEU A 373 -25.11 -6.03 -10.58
N THR A 374 -25.11 -5.99 -9.27
CA THR A 374 -24.10 -5.26 -8.51
C THR A 374 -23.71 -6.06 -7.28
N LEU A 375 -22.51 -5.83 -6.77
CA LEU A 375 -22.15 -6.35 -5.47
C LEU A 375 -22.92 -5.58 -4.38
N GLY A 376 -23.22 -6.25 -3.29
CA GLY A 376 -23.95 -5.68 -2.16
C GLY A 376 -23.40 -6.13 -0.81
N PRO A 377 -23.80 -5.45 0.25
CA PRO A 377 -24.66 -4.26 0.31
C PRO A 377 -24.06 -3.02 -0.37
N VAL A 378 -24.93 -2.26 -1.05
CA VAL A 378 -24.53 -1.03 -1.72
C VAL A 378 -24.50 0.12 -0.72
N SER A 379 -23.42 0.91 -0.71
CA SER A 379 -23.24 2.08 0.15
C SER A 379 -22.49 3.19 -0.60
N ILE A 380 -22.57 4.39 -0.06
CA ILE A 380 -21.76 5.54 -0.49
C ILE A 380 -20.72 5.94 0.57
N VAL A 381 -20.75 5.30 1.74
CA VAL A 381 -19.91 5.65 2.89
C VAL A 381 -18.55 4.96 2.77
N ALA A 382 -17.49 5.75 2.65
CA ALA A 382 -16.11 5.31 2.55
C ALA A 382 -15.27 5.76 3.76
N THR A 383 -15.84 5.66 4.96
CA THR A 383 -15.17 6.01 6.23
C THR A 383 -15.40 4.93 7.27
N ALA A 384 -14.58 4.89 8.29
CA ALA A 384 -14.76 4.01 9.43
C ALA A 384 -16.05 4.39 10.19
N THR A 385 -16.93 3.43 10.40
CA THR A 385 -18.20 3.62 11.11
C THR A 385 -18.48 2.45 12.06
N PRO A 386 -19.25 2.65 13.12
CA PRO A 386 -19.63 1.57 14.03
C PRO A 386 -20.78 0.69 13.51
N THR A 387 -21.58 1.15 12.55
CA THR A 387 -22.88 0.58 12.21
C THR A 387 -23.04 0.15 10.75
N ASP A 388 -22.18 0.65 9.86
CA ASP A 388 -22.28 0.28 8.45
C ASP A 388 -21.91 -1.18 8.22
N PRO A 389 -22.57 -1.84 7.27
CA PRO A 389 -22.32 -3.26 7.00
C PRO A 389 -20.89 -3.51 6.47
N VAL A 390 -20.36 -4.66 6.82
CA VAL A 390 -19.11 -5.21 6.28
C VAL A 390 -19.41 -6.60 5.70
N PRO A 391 -19.14 -6.87 4.42
CA PRO A 391 -18.62 -5.93 3.41
C PRO A 391 -19.66 -4.91 2.94
N ARG A 392 -19.21 -3.87 2.22
CA ARG A 392 -20.06 -2.94 1.48
C ARG A 392 -19.38 -2.47 0.21
N PHE A 393 -20.17 -2.12 -0.78
CA PHE A 393 -19.68 -1.86 -2.13
C PHE A 393 -20.28 -0.58 -2.71
N ARG A 394 -19.55 0.02 -3.64
CA ARG A 394 -20.08 1.09 -4.47
C ARG A 394 -21.01 0.48 -5.53
N ARG A 395 -22.10 1.17 -5.83
CA ARG A 395 -22.96 0.79 -6.96
C ARG A 395 -22.18 0.95 -8.26
N THR A 396 -22.09 -0.12 -9.05
CA THR A 396 -21.55 -0.06 -10.41
C THR A 396 -22.64 0.29 -11.40
N ALA A 397 -22.30 1.01 -12.46
CA ALA A 397 -23.23 1.22 -13.55
C ALA A 397 -23.46 -0.10 -14.29
N PRO A 398 -24.70 -0.45 -14.66
CA PRO A 398 -24.95 -1.65 -15.44
C PRO A 398 -24.25 -1.56 -16.80
N ALA A 399 -23.71 -2.67 -17.30
CA ALA A 399 -23.23 -2.76 -18.66
C ALA A 399 -24.42 -2.73 -19.63
N SER A 400 -24.30 -1.96 -20.69
CA SER A 400 -25.39 -1.77 -21.68
C SER A 400 -25.42 -2.83 -22.78
N ASP A 401 -24.48 -3.76 -22.79
CA ASP A 401 -24.23 -4.71 -23.88
C ASP A 401 -24.75 -6.13 -23.65
N CYS A 402 -25.39 -6.36 -22.50
CA CYS A 402 -26.01 -7.64 -22.19
C CYS A 402 -27.46 -7.66 -22.66
N GLN A 403 -27.80 -8.62 -23.51
CA GLN A 403 -29.16 -8.82 -23.98
C GLN A 403 -29.61 -10.25 -23.64
N PHE A 404 -30.83 -10.38 -23.16
CA PHE A 404 -31.52 -11.67 -23.08
C PHE A 404 -32.93 -11.56 -23.65
N VAL A 405 -33.42 -12.62 -24.21
CA VAL A 405 -34.72 -12.66 -24.88
C VAL A 405 -35.70 -13.43 -24.06
N GLY A 406 -36.84 -12.82 -23.69
CA GLY A 406 -37.98 -13.46 -23.07
C GLY A 406 -39.19 -13.37 -24.01
N ASP A 407 -39.76 -14.48 -24.36
CA ASP A 407 -40.99 -14.57 -25.16
C ASP A 407 -41.90 -15.67 -24.60
N CYS A 408 -43.21 -15.42 -24.59
CA CYS A 408 -44.17 -16.45 -24.26
C CYS A 408 -44.44 -17.40 -25.42
N ASN A 409 -43.87 -17.16 -26.62
CA ASN A 409 -44.06 -17.96 -27.81
C ASN A 409 -42.77 -17.98 -28.65
N ALA A 410 -41.98 -19.03 -28.55
CA ALA A 410 -40.62 -19.03 -29.03
C ALA A 410 -40.43 -19.44 -30.48
N ASN A 411 -39.84 -18.55 -31.27
CA ASN A 411 -38.94 -18.95 -32.35
C ASN A 411 -37.51 -18.65 -31.87
N TYR A 412 -36.82 -19.71 -31.47
CA TYR A 412 -35.49 -19.54 -30.88
C TYR A 412 -34.43 -19.45 -31.99
N PHE A 413 -33.78 -18.31 -32.06
CA PHE A 413 -32.53 -18.16 -32.80
C PHE A 413 -31.37 -18.06 -31.80
N PRO A 414 -30.18 -18.58 -32.12
CA PRO A 414 -29.02 -18.33 -31.30
C PRO A 414 -28.77 -16.82 -31.24
N LEU A 415 -28.48 -16.30 -30.07
CA LEU A 415 -28.16 -14.90 -29.86
C LEU A 415 -26.92 -14.82 -29.02
N LEU A 416 -25.87 -14.24 -29.59
CA LEU A 416 -24.61 -14.02 -28.90
C LEU A 416 -24.75 -12.92 -27.86
N SER A 417 -24.37 -13.24 -26.66
CA SER A 417 -24.09 -12.27 -25.61
C SER A 417 -22.70 -12.48 -25.08
N VAL A 418 -21.98 -11.37 -24.87
CA VAL A 418 -20.64 -11.43 -24.31
C VAL A 418 -20.61 -10.52 -23.09
N PHE A 419 -20.40 -11.09 -21.93
CA PHE A 419 -20.26 -10.40 -20.66
C PHE A 419 -18.79 -10.17 -20.38
N GLY A 420 -18.45 -8.99 -19.88
CA GLY A 420 -17.10 -8.58 -19.57
C GLY A 420 -16.87 -7.10 -19.81
N PRO A 421 -15.67 -6.59 -19.59
CA PRO A 421 -15.32 -5.18 -19.79
C PRO A 421 -15.65 -4.70 -21.21
N ALA A 422 -16.05 -3.43 -21.33
CA ALA A 422 -16.30 -2.82 -22.64
C ALA A 422 -15.01 -2.61 -23.44
N ALA A 423 -13.91 -2.40 -22.75
CA ALA A 423 -12.57 -2.24 -23.28
C ALA A 423 -11.55 -2.70 -22.24
N ILE A 424 -10.37 -3.11 -22.68
CA ILE A 424 -9.27 -3.45 -21.81
C ILE A 424 -8.19 -2.37 -21.94
N ASN A 425 -7.87 -1.72 -20.83
CA ASN A 425 -6.78 -0.76 -20.76
C ASN A 425 -5.75 -1.26 -19.74
N PHE A 426 -4.65 -1.76 -20.24
CA PHE A 426 -3.56 -2.30 -19.43
C PHE A 426 -2.37 -1.37 -19.47
N ARG A 427 -1.81 -1.07 -18.31
CA ARG A 427 -0.59 -0.28 -18.19
C ARG A 427 0.46 -1.10 -17.44
N SER A 428 1.65 -1.18 -18.01
CA SER A 428 2.75 -1.98 -17.50
C SER A 428 4.05 -1.18 -17.51
N PRO A 429 4.90 -1.30 -16.49
CA PRO A 429 6.28 -0.84 -16.59
C PRO A 429 7.03 -1.64 -17.68
N LEU A 430 8.14 -1.12 -18.13
CA LEU A 430 9.02 -1.83 -19.07
C LEU A 430 9.42 -3.21 -18.51
N ASN A 431 9.34 -4.25 -19.35
CA ASN A 431 9.54 -5.66 -18.99
C ASN A 431 8.56 -6.20 -17.95
N GLY A 432 7.40 -5.66 -17.93
CA GLY A 432 6.44 -5.87 -16.87
C GLY A 432 5.48 -7.02 -17.08
N LEU A 433 4.43 -6.95 -16.35
CA LEU A 433 3.47 -7.92 -15.90
C LEU A 433 2.57 -8.45 -17.02
N GLN A 434 1.99 -9.61 -16.76
CA GLN A 434 0.81 -10.11 -17.46
C GLN A 434 -0.44 -9.63 -16.72
N ASP A 435 -1.48 -9.31 -17.47
CA ASP A 435 -2.82 -9.09 -16.97
C ASP A 435 -3.80 -10.05 -17.63
N THR A 436 -4.90 -10.34 -16.94
CA THR A 436 -5.87 -11.32 -17.44
C THR A 436 -7.28 -10.79 -17.22
N GLU A 437 -8.03 -10.69 -18.30
CA GLU A 437 -9.44 -10.33 -18.28
C GLU A 437 -10.31 -11.50 -18.75
N PHE A 438 -11.52 -11.56 -18.19
CA PHE A 438 -12.45 -12.66 -18.40
C PHE A 438 -13.70 -12.18 -19.10
N PHE A 439 -14.13 -12.97 -20.07
CA PHE A 439 -15.36 -12.75 -20.81
C PHE A 439 -16.18 -14.02 -20.82
N GLN A 440 -17.48 -13.87 -20.70
CA GLN A 440 -18.42 -14.96 -20.88
C GLN A 440 -19.10 -14.83 -22.23
N ILE A 441 -18.98 -15.87 -23.04
CA ILE A 441 -19.71 -16.00 -24.30
C ILE A 441 -20.94 -16.86 -24.00
N ILE A 442 -22.10 -16.30 -24.17
CA ILE A 442 -23.38 -16.93 -23.83
C ILE A 442 -24.26 -16.97 -25.06
N ASN A 443 -24.89 -18.11 -25.28
CA ASN A 443 -26.09 -18.17 -26.08
C ASN A 443 -27.28 -17.81 -25.20
N GLN A 444 -27.90 -16.64 -25.41
CA GLN A 444 -29.06 -16.21 -24.66
C GLN A 444 -30.32 -17.02 -24.95
N ASN A 445 -30.25 -17.86 -25.95
CA ASN A 445 -31.32 -18.75 -26.33
C ASN A 445 -30.89 -20.21 -26.13
N PRO A 446 -31.00 -20.73 -24.88
CA PRO A 446 -30.36 -21.99 -24.48
C PRO A 446 -30.92 -23.25 -25.17
N GLY A 447 -31.95 -23.14 -25.97
CA GLY A 447 -32.45 -24.24 -26.80
C GLY A 447 -31.81 -24.33 -28.18
N THR A 448 -30.88 -23.43 -28.52
CA THR A 448 -30.22 -23.35 -29.83
C THR A 448 -28.72 -23.51 -29.74
N LEU A 449 -28.08 -23.86 -30.88
CA LEU A 449 -26.61 -23.97 -30.95
C LEU A 449 -26.04 -22.66 -31.42
N LEU A 450 -25.20 -22.04 -30.57
CA LEU A 450 -24.43 -20.85 -30.91
C LEU A 450 -23.07 -21.25 -31.50
N SER A 451 -22.86 -20.99 -32.76
CA SER A 451 -21.54 -21.11 -33.40
C SER A 451 -20.89 -19.74 -33.42
N TYR A 452 -19.68 -19.63 -32.88
CA TYR A 452 -18.93 -18.38 -32.84
C TYR A 452 -17.45 -18.61 -33.09
N SER A 453 -16.76 -17.56 -33.47
CA SER A 453 -15.29 -17.52 -33.59
C SER A 453 -14.72 -16.35 -32.75
N VAL A 454 -13.51 -16.53 -32.31
CA VAL A 454 -12.74 -15.49 -31.62
C VAL A 454 -11.46 -15.23 -32.36
N SER A 455 -11.18 -13.98 -32.65
CA SER A 455 -9.95 -13.57 -33.32
C SER A 455 -9.33 -12.35 -32.68
N VAL A 456 -8.03 -12.17 -32.85
CA VAL A 456 -7.29 -10.99 -32.40
C VAL A 456 -6.80 -10.22 -33.63
N SER A 457 -7.08 -8.93 -33.66
CA SER A 457 -6.58 -8.02 -34.68
C SER A 457 -5.71 -6.96 -34.02
N TYR A 458 -4.51 -6.76 -34.54
CA TYR A 458 -3.57 -5.76 -34.03
C TYR A 458 -3.58 -4.53 -34.92
N GLN A 459 -3.63 -3.35 -34.32
CA GLN A 459 -3.48 -2.07 -35.04
C GLN A 459 -2.01 -1.67 -35.09
N ASN A 460 -1.27 -1.96 -34.02
CA ASN A 460 0.18 -1.79 -33.96
C ASN A 460 0.79 -2.81 -32.99
N GLY A 461 2.02 -3.24 -33.27
CA GLY A 461 2.64 -4.36 -32.53
C GLY A 461 2.00 -5.71 -32.89
N SER A 462 2.38 -6.75 -32.17
CA SER A 462 1.79 -8.09 -32.28
C SER A 462 2.20 -8.97 -31.10
N GLY A 463 1.48 -10.07 -30.89
CA GLY A 463 1.88 -11.11 -29.94
C GLY A 463 1.75 -10.75 -28.47
N PHE A 464 1.07 -9.65 -28.11
CA PHE A 464 0.87 -9.26 -26.71
C PHE A 464 -0.52 -9.62 -26.18
N VAL A 465 -1.39 -10.20 -27.00
CA VAL A 465 -2.73 -10.67 -26.62
C VAL A 465 -2.81 -12.17 -26.86
N PHE A 466 -3.14 -12.91 -25.81
CA PHE A 466 -3.33 -14.35 -25.86
C PHE A 466 -4.75 -14.67 -25.39
N ILE A 467 -5.33 -15.71 -26.01
CA ILE A 467 -6.67 -16.17 -25.68
C ILE A 467 -6.56 -17.58 -25.08
N SER A 468 -7.22 -17.82 -23.96
CA SER A 468 -7.30 -19.11 -23.31
C SER A 468 -8.75 -19.42 -22.90
N PRO A 469 -9.28 -20.62 -23.14
CA PRO A 469 -8.57 -21.69 -23.86
C PRO A 469 -8.19 -21.27 -25.26
N SER A 470 -7.23 -21.96 -25.85
CA SER A 470 -6.74 -21.68 -27.22
C SER A 470 -7.80 -21.96 -28.30
N GLU A 471 -8.94 -22.49 -27.91
CA GLU A 471 -10.10 -22.66 -28.76
C GLU A 471 -10.71 -21.31 -29.09
N THR A 472 -10.57 -20.91 -30.33
CA THR A 472 -11.09 -19.66 -30.86
C THR A 472 -12.47 -19.77 -31.48
N GLN A 473 -13.12 -20.93 -31.35
CA GLN A 473 -14.46 -21.19 -31.84
C GLN A 473 -15.18 -22.25 -30.99
N GLY A 474 -16.47 -22.18 -30.92
CA GLY A 474 -17.27 -23.16 -30.17
C GLY A 474 -18.76 -23.01 -30.40
N ASN A 475 -19.53 -24.08 -30.11
CA ASN A 475 -20.98 -24.14 -30.27
C ASN A 475 -21.74 -24.02 -28.93
N THR A 476 -21.03 -23.86 -27.83
CA THR A 476 -21.63 -23.79 -26.50
C THR A 476 -21.17 -22.53 -25.78
N ASN A 477 -21.85 -22.21 -24.70
CA ASN A 477 -21.41 -21.15 -23.81
C ASN A 477 -19.98 -21.41 -23.32
N ALA A 478 -19.15 -20.37 -23.33
CA ALA A 478 -17.72 -20.49 -23.04
C ALA A 478 -17.20 -19.35 -22.18
N SER A 479 -16.21 -19.63 -21.36
CA SER A 479 -15.37 -18.64 -20.71
C SER A 479 -14.17 -18.32 -21.60
N LEU A 480 -14.02 -17.06 -21.92
CA LEU A 480 -12.89 -16.56 -22.67
C LEU A 480 -11.97 -15.81 -21.70
N ARG A 481 -10.74 -16.20 -21.67
CA ARG A 481 -9.68 -15.54 -20.92
C ARG A 481 -8.80 -14.79 -21.91
N VAL A 482 -8.71 -13.49 -21.76
CA VAL A 482 -7.83 -12.62 -22.54
C VAL A 482 -6.63 -12.28 -21.67
N ILE A 483 -5.48 -12.75 -22.05
CA ILE A 483 -4.22 -12.54 -21.33
C ILE A 483 -3.41 -11.51 -22.11
N LEU A 484 -3.02 -10.45 -21.43
CA LEU A 484 -2.15 -9.42 -21.96
C LEU A 484 -0.74 -9.62 -21.43
N ASN A 485 0.22 -9.67 -22.29
CA ASN A 485 1.63 -9.84 -21.94
C ASN A 485 2.44 -8.69 -22.53
N ALA A 486 2.90 -7.80 -21.67
CA ALA A 486 3.73 -6.66 -22.06
C ALA A 486 5.23 -6.98 -22.10
N SER A 487 5.64 -8.23 -21.78
CA SER A 487 7.05 -8.60 -21.80
C SER A 487 7.61 -8.54 -23.23
N GLY A 488 8.74 -7.88 -23.39
CA GLY A 488 9.38 -7.70 -24.71
C GLY A 488 8.85 -6.53 -25.55
N LEU A 489 7.80 -5.83 -25.08
CA LEU A 489 7.35 -4.58 -25.69
C LEU A 489 8.26 -3.42 -25.27
N THR A 490 8.56 -2.53 -26.22
CA THR A 490 9.25 -1.27 -25.92
C THR A 490 8.26 -0.24 -25.35
N PRO A 491 8.74 0.81 -24.66
CA PRO A 491 7.86 1.88 -24.20
C PRO A 491 7.01 2.46 -25.33
N GLY A 492 5.71 2.55 -25.08
CA GLY A 492 4.75 3.02 -26.10
C GLY A 492 3.33 2.58 -25.82
N VAL A 493 2.43 2.93 -26.75
CA VAL A 493 1.02 2.55 -26.70
C VAL A 493 0.76 1.55 -27.82
N TYR A 494 0.23 0.39 -27.46
CA TYR A 494 -0.09 -0.72 -28.34
C TYR A 494 -1.60 -0.92 -28.37
N GLN A 495 -2.15 -1.13 -29.54
CA GLN A 495 -3.59 -1.26 -29.74
C GLN A 495 -3.90 -2.55 -30.49
N ALA A 496 -4.87 -3.27 -29.97
CA ALA A 496 -5.44 -4.47 -30.54
C ALA A 496 -6.95 -4.52 -30.28
N GLN A 497 -7.61 -5.50 -30.84
CA GLN A 497 -9.00 -5.80 -30.52
C GLN A 497 -9.23 -7.31 -30.57
N VAL A 498 -10.03 -7.80 -29.64
CA VAL A 498 -10.59 -9.15 -29.67
C VAL A 498 -11.96 -9.05 -30.31
N ILE A 499 -12.16 -9.83 -31.35
CA ILE A 499 -13.42 -9.88 -32.10
C ILE A 499 -14.05 -11.24 -31.87
N ILE A 500 -15.22 -11.25 -31.24
CA ILE A 500 -16.04 -12.42 -31.05
C ILE A 500 -17.21 -12.29 -32.03
N SER A 501 -17.33 -13.22 -32.96
CA SER A 501 -18.33 -13.17 -34.02
C SER A 501 -19.11 -14.48 -34.10
N ALA A 502 -20.42 -14.37 -34.07
CA ALA A 502 -21.36 -15.48 -34.25
C ALA A 502 -22.25 -15.27 -35.51
N GLY A 503 -21.73 -14.57 -36.51
CA GLY A 503 -22.47 -14.31 -37.74
C GLY A 503 -23.78 -13.53 -37.50
N SER A 504 -24.88 -14.08 -37.98
CA SER A 504 -26.23 -13.49 -37.78
C SER A 504 -26.68 -13.48 -36.32
N ALA A 505 -26.06 -14.27 -35.43
CA ALA A 505 -26.35 -14.26 -34.02
C ALA A 505 -25.70 -13.09 -33.24
N GLY A 506 -24.91 -12.27 -33.92
CA GLY A 506 -24.28 -11.09 -33.35
C GLY A 506 -22.75 -11.15 -33.33
N SER A 507 -22.16 -10.02 -33.00
CA SER A 507 -20.72 -9.90 -32.79
C SER A 507 -20.40 -8.88 -31.72
N ARG A 508 -19.23 -9.02 -31.08
CA ARG A 508 -18.70 -8.04 -30.15
C ARG A 508 -17.21 -7.82 -30.42
N THR A 509 -16.83 -6.57 -30.48
CA THR A 509 -15.43 -6.15 -30.58
C THR A 509 -15.02 -5.53 -29.25
N ILE A 510 -13.91 -5.99 -28.69
CA ILE A 510 -13.35 -5.54 -27.42
C ILE A 510 -12.05 -4.83 -27.74
N PRO A 511 -11.99 -3.51 -27.70
CA PRO A 511 -10.74 -2.76 -27.90
C PRO A 511 -9.80 -2.98 -26.73
N ILE A 512 -8.51 -3.11 -27.07
CA ILE A 512 -7.43 -3.32 -26.11
C ILE A 512 -6.40 -2.21 -26.30
N THR A 513 -6.01 -1.60 -25.22
CA THR A 513 -4.89 -0.64 -25.18
C THR A 513 -3.89 -1.10 -24.14
N VAL A 514 -2.67 -1.38 -24.57
CA VAL A 514 -1.55 -1.69 -23.68
C VAL A 514 -0.59 -0.51 -23.71
N THR A 515 -0.37 0.12 -22.57
CA THR A 515 0.61 1.20 -22.41
C THR A 515 1.82 0.66 -21.65
N VAL A 516 2.99 0.67 -22.30
CA VAL A 516 4.25 0.34 -21.66
C VAL A 516 4.97 1.62 -21.30
N ASP A 517 5.18 1.82 -20.01
CA ASP A 517 5.84 3.01 -19.50
C ASP A 517 7.34 2.98 -19.79
N PRO A 518 7.96 4.13 -20.06
CA PRO A 518 9.41 4.20 -20.08
C PRO A 518 9.97 3.84 -18.70
N PRO A 519 11.22 3.37 -18.63
CA PRO A 519 11.86 3.09 -17.35
C PRO A 519 11.80 4.37 -16.51
N VAL A 520 11.21 4.25 -15.33
CA VAL A 520 11.20 5.35 -14.37
C VAL A 520 12.64 5.55 -13.92
N ALA A 521 13.21 6.70 -14.23
CA ALA A 521 14.49 7.07 -13.64
C ALA A 521 14.36 6.96 -12.09
N PRO A 522 15.30 6.32 -11.43
CA PRO A 522 15.22 6.13 -9.99
C PRO A 522 14.99 7.48 -9.31
N ALA A 523 13.90 7.60 -8.58
CA ALA A 523 13.52 8.86 -7.97
C ALA A 523 14.63 9.35 -7.04
N ILE A 524 15.07 10.60 -7.27
CA ILE A 524 16.00 11.28 -6.38
C ILE A 524 15.19 11.77 -5.20
N SER A 525 15.62 11.46 -4.00
CA SER A 525 14.99 12.04 -2.80
C SER A 525 16.00 12.47 -1.77
N ILE A 526 15.67 13.56 -1.07
CA ILE A 526 16.41 14.08 0.06
C ILE A 526 15.71 13.58 1.33
N SER A 527 16.43 12.87 2.18
CA SER A 527 15.91 12.41 3.48
C SER A 527 16.24 13.39 4.61
N SER A 528 17.39 14.06 4.53
CA SER A 528 17.77 15.09 5.50
C SER A 528 18.78 16.07 4.92
N VAL A 529 18.74 17.29 5.46
CA VAL A 529 19.75 18.33 5.26
C VAL A 529 20.24 18.75 6.63
N THR A 530 21.52 18.65 6.89
CA THR A 530 22.11 18.80 8.22
C THR A 530 23.37 19.65 8.19
N ASN A 531 23.76 20.20 9.33
CA ASN A 531 25.09 20.72 9.52
C ASN A 531 26.12 19.59 9.35
N ALA A 532 27.15 19.78 8.55
CA ALA A 532 28.10 18.71 8.22
C ALA A 532 28.94 18.22 9.40
N ALA A 533 29.12 19.03 10.43
CA ALA A 533 29.90 18.64 11.61
C ALA A 533 29.05 17.86 12.63
N THR A 534 27.83 18.31 12.89
CA THR A 534 26.97 17.71 13.92
C THR A 534 26.08 16.59 13.38
N LEU A 535 25.85 16.57 12.06
CA LEU A 535 24.87 15.75 11.37
C LEU A 535 23.45 15.88 11.95
N ALA A 536 23.20 16.92 12.69
CA ALA A 536 21.90 17.25 13.26
C ALA A 536 21.10 18.15 12.32
N ALA A 537 19.79 17.95 12.30
CA ALA A 537 18.86 18.85 11.65
C ALA A 537 18.86 20.21 12.36
N GLY A 538 18.83 21.27 11.58
CA GLY A 538 18.86 22.65 12.11
C GLY A 538 19.13 23.66 11.02
N PRO A 539 19.21 24.95 11.38
CA PRO A 539 19.53 25.97 10.40
C PRO A 539 20.97 25.82 9.89
N LEU A 540 21.18 26.09 8.62
CA LEU A 540 22.50 26.21 8.01
C LEU A 540 22.97 27.67 8.07
N VAL A 541 24.24 27.86 7.89
CA VAL A 541 24.87 29.21 7.87
C VAL A 541 25.51 29.46 6.51
N ALA A 542 25.34 30.63 5.94
CA ALA A 542 25.99 30.99 4.69
C ALA A 542 27.50 30.83 4.80
N GLY A 543 28.14 30.17 3.83
CA GLY A 543 29.54 29.82 3.84
C GLY A 543 29.93 28.55 4.60
N SER A 544 29.05 28.03 5.46
CA SER A 544 29.30 26.79 6.24
C SER A 544 29.17 25.52 5.40
N LEU A 545 29.52 24.40 6.00
CA LEU A 545 29.36 23.08 5.39
C LEU A 545 28.08 22.41 5.80
N GLY A 546 27.38 21.86 4.81
CA GLY A 546 26.15 21.05 4.98
C GLY A 546 26.31 19.66 4.41
N THR A 547 25.49 18.76 4.90
CA THR A 547 25.36 17.39 4.41
C THR A 547 23.90 17.11 4.03
N ILE A 548 23.70 16.65 2.80
CA ILE A 548 22.43 16.05 2.33
C ILE A 548 22.57 14.55 2.43
N LYS A 549 21.59 13.89 3.04
CA LYS A 549 21.40 12.44 2.91
C LYS A 549 20.16 12.17 2.08
N GLY A 550 20.15 11.07 1.35
CA GLY A 550 19.05 10.71 0.46
C GLY A 550 19.31 9.43 -0.31
N VAL A 551 18.59 9.27 -1.40
CA VAL A 551 18.78 8.14 -2.31
C VAL A 551 18.95 8.64 -3.74
N ASN A 552 19.74 7.92 -4.54
CA ASN A 552 20.03 8.21 -5.93
C ASN A 552 20.68 9.60 -6.13
N LEU A 553 21.52 10.01 -5.19
CA LEU A 553 22.20 11.30 -5.21
C LEU A 553 23.49 11.31 -6.06
N ALA A 554 23.90 10.17 -6.63
CA ALA A 554 25.08 10.06 -7.50
C ALA A 554 24.66 10.06 -8.97
N GLY A 555 25.47 10.73 -9.79
CA GLY A 555 25.31 10.79 -11.24
C GLY A 555 26.54 11.43 -11.89
N THR A 556 26.54 11.51 -13.20
CA THR A 556 27.60 12.20 -13.96
C THR A 556 27.56 13.70 -13.64
N ASN A 557 26.38 14.30 -13.75
CA ASN A 557 26.16 15.72 -13.48
C ASN A 557 25.30 15.87 -12.23
N VAL A 558 25.90 16.27 -11.12
CA VAL A 558 25.19 16.53 -9.87
C VAL A 558 25.35 18.00 -9.52
N ALA A 559 24.24 18.67 -9.24
CA ALA A 559 24.19 20.04 -8.79
C ALA A 559 23.32 20.18 -7.54
N VAL A 560 23.75 21.01 -6.62
CA VAL A 560 22.96 21.45 -5.47
C VAL A 560 22.74 22.95 -5.64
N THR A 561 21.50 23.40 -5.55
CA THR A 561 21.19 24.83 -5.66
C THR A 561 20.33 25.29 -4.49
N PHE A 562 20.50 26.54 -4.10
CA PHE A 562 19.69 27.25 -3.11
C PHE A 562 19.07 28.47 -3.78
N ASP A 563 17.75 28.47 -4.00
CA ASP A 563 17.05 29.50 -4.79
C ASP A 563 17.75 29.76 -6.15
N GLY A 564 18.27 28.70 -6.79
CA GLY A 564 19.01 28.76 -8.05
C GLY A 564 20.49 29.09 -7.92
N ILE A 565 21.01 29.46 -6.74
CA ILE A 565 22.43 29.71 -6.50
C ILE A 565 23.12 28.36 -6.30
N VAL A 566 24.14 28.08 -7.10
CA VAL A 566 24.89 26.82 -7.05
C VAL A 566 25.72 26.74 -5.77
N ALA A 567 25.58 25.63 -5.05
CA ALA A 567 26.42 25.29 -3.90
C ALA A 567 27.59 24.41 -4.35
N PRO A 568 28.84 24.75 -4.01
CA PRO A 568 29.99 23.89 -4.28
C PRO A 568 29.84 22.52 -3.60
N ILE A 569 29.96 21.43 -4.37
CA ILE A 569 29.95 20.07 -3.86
C ILE A 569 31.38 19.66 -3.52
N LEU A 570 31.56 19.18 -2.30
CA LEU A 570 32.87 18.73 -1.79
C LEU A 570 32.97 17.18 -1.80
N PHE A 571 31.84 16.51 -1.70
CA PHE A 571 31.75 15.05 -1.74
C PHE A 571 30.39 14.64 -2.27
N LYS A 572 30.34 13.60 -3.08
CA LYS A 572 29.08 12.98 -3.53
C LYS A 572 29.16 11.45 -3.54
N SER A 573 28.09 10.82 -3.14
CA SER A 573 27.82 9.37 -3.24
C SER A 573 26.35 9.14 -3.55
N ALA A 574 25.95 7.89 -3.74
CA ALA A 574 24.55 7.56 -3.98
C ALA A 574 23.59 7.96 -2.84
N THR A 575 24.13 8.13 -1.61
CA THR A 575 23.33 8.39 -0.42
C THR A 575 23.70 9.66 0.33
N GLN A 576 24.76 10.37 -0.11
CA GLN A 576 25.25 11.56 0.60
C GLN A 576 25.91 12.57 -0.35
N ILE A 577 25.63 13.85 -0.13
CA ILE A 577 26.34 14.98 -0.73
C ILE A 577 26.79 15.90 0.40
N ASN A 578 28.09 16.23 0.44
CA ASN A 578 28.59 17.30 1.28
C ASN A 578 28.84 18.53 0.39
N PHE A 579 28.40 19.67 0.85
CA PHE A 579 28.42 20.91 0.08
C PHE A 579 28.75 22.12 0.96
N GLN A 580 29.17 23.18 0.34
CA GLN A 580 29.28 24.49 1.00
C GLN A 580 28.00 25.30 0.73
N VAL A 581 27.42 25.85 1.78
CA VAL A 581 26.26 26.76 1.67
C VAL A 581 26.73 28.05 0.98
N PRO A 582 26.07 28.50 -0.08
CA PRO A 582 26.48 29.71 -0.77
C PRO A 582 26.54 30.93 0.16
N SER A 583 27.66 31.68 0.16
CA SER A 583 27.83 32.89 0.96
C SER A 583 26.83 34.00 0.61
N ALA A 584 26.34 34.01 -0.62
CA ALA A 584 25.29 34.94 -1.08
C ALA A 584 23.95 34.81 -0.31
N LEU A 585 23.81 33.78 0.51
CA LEU A 585 22.62 33.58 1.33
C LEU A 585 22.69 34.23 2.72
N ALA A 586 23.73 34.99 3.03
CA ALA A 586 24.00 35.57 4.36
C ALA A 586 22.85 36.43 4.92
N ALA A 587 22.04 37.05 4.07
CA ALA A 587 20.90 37.89 4.48
C ALA A 587 19.56 37.15 4.53
N LYS A 588 19.53 35.85 4.19
CA LYS A 588 18.29 35.06 4.14
C LYS A 588 18.10 34.27 5.42
N THR A 589 16.81 34.05 5.77
CA THR A 589 16.40 33.17 6.86
C THR A 589 15.90 31.82 6.39
N THR A 590 15.55 31.71 5.09
CA THR A 590 15.13 30.49 4.43
C THR A 590 15.59 30.48 2.98
N SER A 591 15.78 29.30 2.40
CA SER A 591 16.07 29.13 0.98
C SER A 591 15.51 27.77 0.50
N GLN A 592 15.18 27.68 -0.79
CA GLN A 592 14.72 26.46 -1.41
C GLN A 592 15.92 25.68 -1.97
N LEU A 593 16.18 24.53 -1.36
CA LEU A 593 17.23 23.62 -1.80
C LEU A 593 16.67 22.65 -2.86
N VAL A 594 17.40 22.49 -3.95
CA VAL A 594 17.12 21.53 -5.01
C VAL A 594 18.41 20.77 -5.33
N VAL A 595 18.30 19.46 -5.41
CA VAL A 595 19.36 18.59 -5.93
C VAL A 595 18.96 18.15 -7.33
N THR A 596 19.84 18.30 -8.29
CA THR A 596 19.67 17.82 -9.66
C THR A 596 20.73 16.78 -9.96
N VAL A 597 20.32 15.61 -10.44
CA VAL A 597 21.21 14.53 -10.87
C VAL A 597 20.87 14.17 -12.31
N ASP A 598 21.83 14.32 -13.20
CA ASP A 598 21.69 14.01 -14.64
C ASP A 598 20.43 14.61 -15.28
N GLY A 599 20.09 15.84 -14.89
CA GLY A 599 18.94 16.59 -15.40
C GLY A 599 17.61 16.36 -14.67
N VAL A 600 17.53 15.39 -13.76
CA VAL A 600 16.35 15.17 -12.91
C VAL A 600 16.51 15.94 -11.61
N ALA A 601 15.51 16.74 -11.24
CA ALA A 601 15.55 17.58 -10.05
C ALA A 601 14.62 17.01 -8.95
N THR A 602 15.04 17.19 -7.69
CA THR A 602 14.15 16.95 -6.54
C THR A 602 13.06 18.04 -6.48
N LYS A 603 12.01 17.77 -5.74
CA LYS A 603 11.13 18.85 -5.30
C LYS A 603 11.92 19.85 -4.45
N PRO A 604 11.66 21.17 -4.57
CA PRO A 604 12.29 22.15 -3.70
C PRO A 604 12.01 21.84 -2.22
N GLN A 605 13.07 21.83 -1.41
CA GLN A 605 12.97 21.63 0.03
C GLN A 605 13.37 22.93 0.74
N ALA A 606 12.50 23.43 1.59
CA ALA A 606 12.79 24.61 2.40
C ALA A 606 13.87 24.26 3.45
N VAL A 607 14.92 25.04 3.46
CA VAL A 607 16.00 24.97 4.45
C VAL A 607 16.05 26.28 5.22
N THR A 608 16.07 26.20 6.54
CA THR A 608 16.24 27.38 7.39
C THR A 608 17.70 27.81 7.41
N LEU A 609 17.92 29.11 7.41
CA LEU A 609 19.22 29.72 7.51
C LEU A 609 19.31 30.56 8.77
N ALA A 610 20.49 30.61 9.39
CA ALA A 610 20.77 31.40 10.55
C ALA A 610 22.07 32.15 10.39
N ALA A 611 22.22 33.20 11.16
CA ALA A 611 23.47 33.94 11.24
C ALA A 611 24.60 33.12 11.89
N ALA A 612 24.27 32.19 12.77
CA ALA A 612 25.19 31.24 13.37
C ALA A 612 24.46 29.93 13.75
N ALA A 613 25.11 28.80 13.51
CA ALA A 613 24.72 27.45 13.94
C ALA A 613 25.99 26.59 14.00
N PRO A 614 26.90 26.82 14.97
CA PRO A 614 28.20 26.19 14.96
C PRO A 614 28.13 24.70 15.25
N GLY A 615 28.98 23.93 14.58
CA GLY A 615 29.20 22.50 14.80
C GLY A 615 30.70 22.20 14.75
N ILE A 616 31.19 21.33 15.62
CA ILE A 616 32.61 20.96 15.74
C ILE A 616 32.82 19.65 14.98
N PHE A 617 33.79 19.64 14.05
CA PHE A 617 34.26 18.44 13.35
C PHE A 617 35.24 17.63 14.19
N GLY A 618 36.14 18.34 14.88
CA GLY A 618 37.18 17.70 15.64
C GLY A 618 38.05 18.72 16.37
N VAL A 619 38.83 18.20 17.29
CA VAL A 619 39.75 18.98 18.11
C VAL A 619 41.15 18.37 18.01
N LEU A 620 42.13 19.20 17.71
CA LEU A 620 43.52 18.82 17.73
C LEU A 620 44.22 19.44 18.97
N ASN A 621 45.22 18.76 19.45
CA ASN A 621 46.15 19.25 20.44
C ASN A 621 47.05 20.35 19.82
N GLN A 622 47.80 21.04 20.65
CA GLN A 622 48.70 22.09 20.22
C GLN A 622 49.75 21.64 19.20
N ASP A 623 50.16 20.39 19.25
CA ASP A 623 51.10 19.75 18.33
C ASP A 623 50.48 19.26 17.00
N GLY A 624 49.18 19.53 16.79
CA GLY A 624 48.46 19.14 15.58
C GLY A 624 47.97 17.69 15.60
N THR A 625 48.16 16.94 16.66
CA THR A 625 47.62 15.56 16.80
C THR A 625 46.18 15.59 17.26
N VAL A 626 45.43 14.52 16.93
CA VAL A 626 43.98 14.43 17.32
C VAL A 626 43.89 14.31 18.85
N ASN A 627 43.06 15.15 19.46
CA ASN A 627 42.71 15.04 20.87
C ASN A 627 41.80 13.82 21.10
N ALA A 628 42.29 12.88 21.88
CA ALA A 628 41.58 11.60 22.17
C ALA A 628 42.06 11.05 23.53
N SER A 629 41.37 10.03 24.02
CA SER A 629 41.69 9.35 25.31
C SER A 629 43.12 8.81 25.33
N GLY A 630 43.66 8.34 24.21
CA GLY A 630 45.02 7.89 24.07
C GLY A 630 46.03 9.01 23.83
N ASN A 631 45.57 10.22 23.60
CA ASN A 631 46.42 11.42 23.30
C ASN A 631 45.76 12.67 23.88
N PRO A 632 45.73 12.81 25.21
CA PRO A 632 45.09 13.93 25.88
C PRO A 632 45.94 15.23 25.78
N ALA A 633 45.24 16.36 25.78
CA ALA A 633 45.90 17.67 25.83
C ALA A 633 46.58 17.87 27.18
N ALA A 634 47.71 18.59 27.19
CA ALA A 634 48.36 19.00 28.43
C ALA A 634 47.62 20.20 29.07
N PRO A 635 47.54 20.29 30.40
CA PRO A 635 47.07 21.50 31.07
C PRO A 635 47.80 22.74 30.59
N GLY A 636 47.10 23.83 30.31
CA GLY A 636 47.64 25.07 29.80
C GLY A 636 48.04 25.08 28.33
N SER A 637 47.84 23.96 27.60
CA SER A 637 48.05 23.89 26.16
C SER A 637 46.93 24.52 25.37
N ILE A 638 47.15 24.68 24.08
CA ILE A 638 46.16 25.21 23.14
C ILE A 638 45.46 24.06 22.42
N LEU A 639 44.13 24.07 22.41
CA LEU A 639 43.33 23.23 21.53
C LEU A 639 43.04 23.96 20.23
N GLN A 640 43.16 23.26 19.12
CA GLN A 640 42.76 23.73 17.80
C GLN A 640 41.43 23.05 17.43
N ILE A 641 40.34 23.82 17.44
CA ILE A 641 38.99 23.34 17.17
C ILE A 641 38.66 23.63 15.72
N PHE A 642 38.34 22.60 14.95
CA PHE A 642 37.84 22.73 13.59
C PHE A 642 36.33 22.61 13.57
N ALA A 643 35.69 23.65 13.04
CA ALA A 643 34.26 23.82 13.11
C ALA A 643 33.68 24.36 11.80
N THR A 644 32.38 24.38 11.69
CA THR A 644 31.62 25.08 10.65
C THR A 644 30.43 25.79 11.25
N GLY A 645 29.88 26.80 10.57
CA GLY A 645 28.65 27.45 10.99
C GLY A 645 28.83 28.60 12.00
N LEU A 646 30.02 29.08 12.22
CA LEU A 646 30.23 30.37 12.81
C LEU A 646 29.92 31.48 11.76
N PRO A 647 29.54 32.72 12.19
CA PRO A 647 29.22 33.78 11.24
C PRO A 647 30.44 34.08 10.33
N THR A 648 30.24 34.06 9.04
CA THR A 648 31.18 34.59 8.06
C THR A 648 30.74 36.02 7.73
N ALA A 649 31.21 37.01 8.43
CA ALA A 649 31.07 38.38 7.99
C ALA A 649 32.02 38.56 6.82
N GLY A 650 31.48 38.82 5.63
CA GLY A 650 32.18 38.82 4.36
C GLY A 650 33.60 39.40 4.42
N SER A 651 34.53 38.70 3.75
CA SER A 651 35.95 39.04 3.57
C SER A 651 36.66 39.53 4.83
N LEU A 652 36.62 38.78 5.89
CA LEU A 652 37.38 39.08 7.07
C LEU A 652 38.85 38.69 6.83
N PRO A 653 39.80 39.58 7.25
CA PRO A 653 41.18 39.18 7.43
C PRO A 653 41.26 37.96 8.35
N PRO A 654 42.35 37.20 8.35
CA PRO A 654 42.47 35.89 9.00
C PRO A 654 42.14 35.83 10.51
N ASN A 655 41.84 36.96 11.12
CA ASN A 655 41.41 37.05 12.51
C ASN A 655 39.96 37.52 12.60
N PHE A 656 38.99 36.63 12.82
CA PHE A 656 37.78 37.01 13.51
C PHE A 656 38.14 37.79 14.76
N ALA A 657 37.42 38.85 15.05
CA ALA A 657 37.56 39.46 16.36
C ALA A 657 37.31 38.34 17.41
N THR A 658 38.33 37.97 18.17
CA THR A 658 38.26 36.99 19.26
C THR A 658 37.12 37.29 20.25
N THR A 659 36.59 38.53 20.19
CA THR A 659 35.43 39.01 20.92
C THR A 659 34.07 38.50 20.39
N GLN A 660 34.02 37.88 19.20
CA GLN A 660 32.78 37.41 18.60
C GLN A 660 32.57 35.89 18.75
N VAL A 661 33.56 35.18 19.25
CA VAL A 661 33.53 33.73 19.50
C VAL A 661 33.91 33.47 20.94
N GLU A 662 33.10 32.74 21.63
CA GLU A 662 33.37 32.27 22.99
C GLU A 662 33.52 30.76 22.97
N ALA A 663 34.46 30.24 23.73
CA ALA A 663 34.57 28.81 24.00
C ALA A 663 34.24 28.53 25.47
N ILE A 664 33.41 27.49 25.67
CA ILE A 664 32.99 27.09 27.00
C ILE A 664 33.41 25.64 27.24
N VAL A 665 34.09 25.43 28.34
CA VAL A 665 34.41 24.09 28.82
C VAL A 665 33.39 23.72 29.91
N SER A 666 32.72 22.58 29.74
CA SER A 666 31.73 22.07 30.65
C SER A 666 32.01 20.62 31.03
N PRO A 667 31.57 20.12 32.20
CA PRO A 667 31.64 18.70 32.51
C PRO A 667 30.69 17.90 31.62
N SER A 668 30.97 16.60 31.42
CA SER A 668 30.03 15.70 30.73
C SER A 668 28.70 15.60 31.48
N PRO A 669 27.55 15.43 30.77
CA PRO A 669 26.25 15.19 31.40
C PRO A 669 26.30 14.00 32.36
N GLY A 670 25.89 14.22 33.63
CA GLY A 670 25.91 13.21 34.71
C GLY A 670 27.18 13.22 35.57
N GLY A 671 28.16 14.09 35.32
CA GLY A 671 29.29 14.34 36.23
C GLY A 671 28.91 15.26 37.41
N PRO A 672 29.75 15.32 38.47
CA PRO A 672 29.53 16.28 39.56
C PRO A 672 29.42 17.70 39.00
N LEU A 673 28.51 18.50 39.58
CA LEU A 673 28.18 19.86 39.15
C LEU A 673 29.40 20.79 39.35
N THR A 674 30.35 20.76 38.44
CA THR A 674 31.39 21.79 38.30
C THR A 674 30.83 22.85 37.34
N PRO A 675 30.94 24.15 37.69
CA PRO A 675 30.44 25.19 36.80
C PRO A 675 31.20 25.17 35.45
N SER A 676 30.42 25.39 34.39
CA SER A 676 31.02 25.67 33.07
C SER A 676 31.79 26.97 33.14
N PHE A 677 32.97 27.06 32.56
CA PHE A 677 33.77 28.26 32.54
C PHE A 677 34.18 28.64 31.11
N PRO A 678 34.27 29.94 30.81
CA PRO A 678 34.78 30.39 29.54
C PRO A 678 36.26 30.04 29.43
N ALA A 679 36.66 29.54 28.24
CA ALA A 679 38.07 29.34 27.91
C ALA A 679 38.56 30.51 27.02
N SER A 680 39.81 30.83 27.13
CA SER A 680 40.36 31.95 26.37
C SER A 680 40.53 31.62 24.88
N VAL A 681 39.78 32.31 24.03
CA VAL A 681 39.94 32.21 22.56
C VAL A 681 41.10 33.05 22.12
N LEU A 682 42.11 32.40 21.55
CA LEU A 682 43.33 33.03 21.04
C LEU A 682 43.28 33.36 19.54
N TYR A 683 42.48 32.57 18.82
CA TYR A 683 42.27 32.74 17.39
C TYR A 683 40.88 32.22 17.04
N ALA A 684 40.15 32.89 16.17
CA ALA A 684 38.95 32.41 15.51
C ALA A 684 38.93 32.97 14.09
N GLY A 685 38.81 32.12 13.10
CA GLY A 685 38.83 32.52 11.68
C GLY A 685 38.68 31.32 10.75
N ASP A 686 38.76 31.57 9.46
CA ASP A 686 38.72 30.49 8.47
C ASP A 686 39.99 29.62 8.60
N ALA A 687 39.80 28.31 8.54
CA ALA A 687 40.92 27.37 8.60
C ALA A 687 41.71 27.42 7.28
N PRO A 688 43.02 27.65 7.31
CA PRO A 688 43.81 27.76 6.09
C PRO A 688 43.73 26.52 5.22
N GLY A 689 43.37 26.69 3.95
CA GLY A 689 43.24 25.58 2.98
C GLY A 689 42.02 24.70 3.12
N LEU A 690 41.08 24.94 4.06
CA LEU A 690 39.88 24.17 4.28
C LEU A 690 38.64 25.03 4.03
N VAL A 691 38.01 24.82 2.89
CA VAL A 691 36.82 25.56 2.47
C VAL A 691 35.65 25.29 3.43
N GLY A 692 34.99 26.33 3.96
CA GLY A 692 33.83 26.27 4.82
C GLY A 692 34.10 25.74 6.23
N VAL A 693 35.36 25.51 6.57
CA VAL A 693 35.82 25.13 7.90
C VAL A 693 36.44 26.34 8.57
N GLN A 694 36.09 26.55 9.82
CA GLN A 694 36.69 27.58 10.68
C GLN A 694 37.54 26.91 11.75
N GLN A 695 38.63 27.60 12.12
CA GLN A 695 39.50 27.17 13.20
C GLN A 695 39.36 28.13 14.38
N VAL A 696 39.21 27.55 15.57
CA VAL A 696 39.19 28.30 16.84
C VAL A 696 40.29 27.73 17.73
N ASN A 697 41.24 28.54 18.09
CA ASN A 697 42.33 28.14 18.99
C ASN A 697 41.98 28.62 20.41
N VAL A 698 41.95 27.69 21.34
CA VAL A 698 41.51 27.92 22.71
C VAL A 698 42.56 27.50 23.70
N ALA A 699 42.91 28.39 24.61
CA ALA A 699 43.83 28.08 25.70
C ALA A 699 43.08 27.38 26.85
N LEU A 700 43.54 26.20 27.26
CA LEU A 700 43.00 25.47 28.39
C LEU A 700 43.56 26.01 29.71
N THR A 701 42.95 27.07 30.24
CA THR A 701 43.48 27.78 31.43
C THR A 701 43.22 27.07 32.75
N ASN A 702 42.23 26.14 32.80
CA ASN A 702 41.93 25.38 34.03
C ASN A 702 41.15 24.07 33.77
N PRO A 703 41.85 22.93 33.60
CA PRO A 703 41.19 21.67 33.27
C PRO A 703 40.84 20.83 34.52
N THR A 704 39.99 21.32 35.40
CA THR A 704 39.55 20.54 36.58
C THR A 704 38.24 19.75 36.33
N ALA A 705 37.69 19.80 35.12
CA ALA A 705 36.46 19.04 34.80
C ALA A 705 36.78 17.58 34.52
N VAL A 706 36.01 16.68 35.11
CA VAL A 706 36.04 15.23 34.79
C VAL A 706 35.32 15.05 33.45
N ASN A 707 36.00 14.41 32.49
CA ASN A 707 35.49 14.24 31.13
C ASN A 707 34.97 15.54 30.50
N PRO A 708 35.85 16.52 30.30
CA PRO A 708 35.45 17.82 29.82
C PRO A 708 34.92 17.80 28.40
N GLN A 709 33.95 18.66 28.15
CA GLN A 709 33.38 18.90 26.83
C GLN A 709 33.61 20.39 26.47
N ILE A 710 33.79 20.67 25.20
CA ILE A 710 33.94 22.03 24.72
C ILE A 710 32.84 22.42 23.78
N SER A 711 32.26 23.59 23.95
CA SER A 711 31.34 24.21 23.01
C SER A 711 31.91 25.53 22.53
N ILE A 712 31.71 25.84 21.27
CA ILE A 712 32.01 27.16 20.70
C ILE A 712 30.71 27.90 20.42
N CYS A 713 30.65 29.17 20.82
CA CYS A 713 29.47 30.00 20.70
C CYS A 713 29.77 31.27 19.90
N SER A 714 28.81 31.69 19.08
CA SER A 714 28.81 33.04 18.53
C SER A 714 28.17 33.99 19.53
N THR A 715 28.85 35.10 19.81
CA THR A 715 28.42 36.13 20.77
C THR A 715 27.92 37.41 20.08
N ASN A 716 28.05 37.53 18.77
CA ASN A 716 27.68 38.72 18.00
C ASN A 716 26.20 38.72 17.55
N LEU A 717 25.35 37.93 18.19
CA LEU A 717 23.92 37.79 17.86
C LEU A 717 23.05 38.21 19.04
N VAL A 718 21.84 38.69 18.77
CA VAL A 718 20.82 38.98 19.79
C VAL A 718 20.51 37.69 20.60
N LEU A 719 20.68 36.54 19.96
CA LEU A 719 20.60 35.23 20.60
C LEU A 719 21.95 34.52 20.43
N ARG A 720 22.55 34.11 21.55
CA ARG A 720 23.78 33.31 21.56
C ARG A 720 23.56 31.96 20.91
N ALA A 721 24.31 31.60 19.88
CA ALA A 721 24.27 30.32 19.19
C ALA A 721 25.55 29.52 19.52
N CYS A 722 25.37 28.35 20.14
CA CYS A 722 26.46 27.47 20.55
C CYS A 722 26.42 26.13 19.79
N SER A 723 27.62 25.54 19.58
CA SER A 723 27.70 24.14 19.12
C SER A 723 27.18 23.19 20.19
N PRO A 724 26.73 22.02 19.80
CA PRO A 724 26.63 20.91 20.76
C PRO A 724 27.96 20.69 21.46
N PRO A 725 27.97 20.26 22.74
CA PRO A 725 29.18 19.94 23.45
C PRO A 725 29.96 18.84 22.76
N PHE A 726 31.27 19.08 22.52
CA PHE A 726 32.17 18.14 21.90
C PHE A 726 33.13 17.58 22.95
N PRO A 727 33.29 16.24 23.08
CA PRO A 727 34.19 15.67 24.09
C PRO A 727 35.65 16.03 23.80
N ILE A 728 36.37 16.43 24.84
CA ILE A 728 37.82 16.62 24.81
C ILE A 728 38.47 15.81 25.92
N THR A 729 39.72 15.48 25.75
CA THR A 729 40.50 14.79 26.77
C THR A 729 41.66 15.65 27.22
N VAL A 730 41.77 15.85 28.51
CA VAL A 730 42.86 16.64 29.12
C VAL A 730 43.53 15.76 30.20
N ARG A 731 44.88 15.86 30.33
CA ARG A 731 45.65 15.10 31.34
C ARG A 731 45.32 15.51 32.76
#